data_e92d3663186f9995c54cc84364621fd1
#
_entry.id   e92d3663186f9995c54cc84364621fd1
#
_cell.length_a   1.000
_cell.length_b   1.000
_cell.length_c   1.000
_cell.angle_alpha   90.00
_cell.angle_beta   90.00
_cell.angle_gamma   90.00
#
_symmetry.space_group_name_H-M   'P 1'
#
loop_
_entity.id
_entity.type
_entity.pdbx_description
1 polymer ?
#
loop_
_entity_poly.entity_id
_entity_poly.type
_entity_poly.pdbx_seq_one_letter_code
_entity_poly.pdbx_strand_id
1 'polypeptide(L)'
;MKRVLAILLAVIIGLSAVLSGCIPMPSDSSASESSKTEESKAESSKTESSAAESSAAESSAEESSVPDADAYSETDNEEFAAFVNEQFINALESDYIGQHILLAHPENYGIDPADTEIGYGSYPSDEAFDQMRADNDALEEEFAKFDRATLSKSQQLEYDILKYQIEFDNGSDDKKFDYYGSYFESASGIHYQLATLFADWKLHNEQEVKDVITLMGTTQEYVDSLLDYTRRQEEQGVMMIDLDDVISYCEGILEKGMDSTVLTSLNEAIDGVGLDEGAAAEYKTQLAEAFEASFLPAYQDILDAMKQFKENGKNVELGYAALPDGKEFYSILVKNETGTDMTVEELKAFIEEQSNKTLQSIRRMAVSNPDALEAYYDGKDPSTGYTSYREILDDIASKMGKDFPDVGKIDYNIVDINEEIASDSGVAAYFNIPQIDGTDTREMRVNPNNEGVDTLSLYNTVAHEGFPGHMYQYAYAYKYLESPYLLTCTNFSGYTEGYAVYASYEAFKYLDGIMDGYTDIYGAFEAFTYYAMVLGDIGIHYEGWDVKKFSEFLSDYGFQMDEESAEAQYKQLWANPCIFMPYYVGYAMIKDMRDAAEKELGADFDPVAFHEALLKDSAAPFSIVQKNIDEYVASAKK
;
A
#
# COMPACT_ATOMS: atom_id res chain seq x y z
N MET A 1 10.97 0.40 23.31
CA MET A 1 9.68 0.94 22.90
C MET A 1 9.75 2.09 21.88
N LYS A 2 10.70 3.02 21.95
CA LYS A 2 10.73 4.24 21.10
C LYS A 2 11.17 4.04 19.63
N ARG A 3 11.46 2.83 19.12
CA ARG A 3 12.11 2.66 17.80
C ARG A 3 11.49 1.60 16.87
N VAL A 4 10.55 0.80 17.34
CA VAL A 4 10.01 -0.35 16.59
C VAL A 4 8.94 0.06 15.57
N LEU A 5 8.07 0.99 15.94
CA LEU A 5 7.07 1.53 15.03
C LEU A 5 7.68 2.44 13.94
N ALA A 6 8.82 3.07 14.20
CA ALA A 6 9.46 3.97 13.26
C ALA A 6 9.96 3.28 11.98
N ILE A 7 10.45 2.04 12.06
CA ILE A 7 10.88 1.28 10.87
C ILE A 7 9.68 0.90 10.00
N LEU A 8 8.56 0.55 10.61
CA LEU A 8 7.30 0.26 9.91
C LEU A 8 6.64 1.53 9.35
N LEU A 9 6.64 2.66 10.09
CA LEU A 9 6.02 3.90 9.63
C LEU A 9 6.81 4.59 8.51
N ALA A 10 8.14 4.62 8.56
CA ALA A 10 8.96 5.22 7.50
C ALA A 10 8.84 4.45 6.17
N VAL A 11 8.75 3.13 6.21
CA VAL A 11 8.46 2.27 5.04
C VAL A 11 7.02 2.46 4.56
N ILE A 12 6.06 2.67 5.46
CA ILE A 12 4.63 2.74 5.17
C ILE A 12 4.22 4.09 4.56
N ILE A 13 4.77 5.21 5.05
CA ILE A 13 4.44 6.54 4.52
C ILE A 13 5.04 6.75 3.12
N GLY A 14 6.21 6.18 2.85
CA GLY A 14 6.81 6.18 1.52
C GLY A 14 6.07 5.30 0.51
N LEU A 15 5.57 4.13 0.94
CA LEU A 15 4.87 3.19 0.07
C LEU A 15 3.51 3.70 -0.43
N SER A 16 2.73 4.37 0.41
CA SER A 16 1.44 4.94 -0.05
C SER A 16 1.61 6.08 -1.04
N ALA A 17 2.72 6.80 -1.03
CA ALA A 17 2.95 7.89 -1.98
C ALA A 17 3.51 7.42 -3.33
N VAL A 18 4.27 6.32 -3.38
CA VAL A 18 4.99 5.88 -4.58
C VAL A 18 4.24 4.80 -5.38
N LEU A 19 3.39 3.98 -4.74
CA LEU A 19 2.71 2.86 -5.39
C LEU A 19 1.29 3.14 -5.88
N SER A 20 0.74 4.32 -5.59
CA SER A 20 -0.60 4.70 -6.05
C SER A 20 -0.70 5.01 -7.55
N GLY A 21 0.37 4.91 -8.31
CA GLY A 21 0.32 5.03 -9.76
C GLY A 21 0.06 3.69 -10.43
N CYS A 22 -1.06 3.54 -11.13
CA CYS A 22 -1.23 2.44 -12.07
C CYS A 22 -0.08 2.49 -13.08
N ILE A 23 0.89 1.58 -12.97
CA ILE A 23 1.97 1.45 -13.94
C ILE A 23 1.34 0.91 -15.23
N PRO A 24 1.32 1.66 -16.35
CA PRO A 24 0.73 1.17 -17.58
C PRO A 24 1.56 0.01 -18.12
N MET A 25 0.89 -1.09 -18.41
CA MET A 25 1.51 -2.15 -19.21
C MET A 25 1.83 -1.63 -20.61
N PRO A 26 2.97 -1.95 -21.22
CA PRO A 26 3.26 -1.57 -22.60
C PRO A 26 2.20 -2.15 -23.53
N SER A 27 1.48 -1.27 -24.23
CA SER A 27 0.54 -1.67 -25.26
C SER A 27 1.28 -1.96 -26.55
N ASP A 28 1.62 -3.20 -26.82
CA ASP A 28 2.11 -3.59 -28.15
C ASP A 28 0.95 -3.99 -29.06
N SER A 29 0.74 -3.14 -30.06
CA SER A 29 -0.16 -3.38 -31.18
C SER A 29 0.55 -4.17 -32.26
N SER A 30 0.31 -5.48 -32.36
CA SER A 30 0.39 -6.16 -33.66
C SER A 30 -0.48 -7.42 -33.67
N ALA A 31 -1.69 -7.27 -34.20
CA ALA A 31 -2.54 -8.39 -34.56
C ALA A 31 -2.11 -9.00 -35.89
N SER A 32 -1.92 -10.31 -35.93
CA SER A 32 -2.05 -11.05 -37.20
C SER A 32 -2.69 -12.41 -36.93
N GLU A 33 -3.68 -12.69 -37.77
CA GLU A 33 -4.60 -13.83 -37.79
C GLU A 33 -3.91 -15.19 -37.82
N SER A 34 -4.45 -16.19 -37.12
CA SER A 34 -5.03 -17.35 -37.79
C SER A 34 -5.67 -18.36 -36.85
N SER A 35 -6.87 -18.72 -37.23
CA SER A 35 -7.72 -19.76 -36.64
C SER A 35 -7.15 -21.17 -36.83
N LYS A 36 -7.36 -22.05 -35.81
CA LYS A 36 -7.93 -23.39 -36.02
C LYS A 36 -8.31 -24.08 -34.71
N THR A 37 -9.54 -24.49 -34.68
CA THR A 37 -10.21 -25.36 -33.74
C THR A 37 -9.65 -26.79 -33.76
N GLU A 38 -9.45 -27.37 -32.56
CA GLU A 38 -9.58 -28.83 -32.37
C GLU A 38 -10.18 -29.13 -30.99
N GLU A 39 -11.27 -29.91 -31.04
CA GLU A 39 -11.96 -30.45 -29.88
C GLU A 39 -11.18 -31.61 -29.25
N SER A 40 -11.07 -31.66 -27.93
CA SER A 40 -10.81 -32.91 -27.24
C SER A 40 -11.67 -33.06 -25.99
N LYS A 41 -12.27 -34.20 -25.88
CA LYS A 41 -13.21 -34.65 -24.87
C LYS A 41 -12.54 -34.90 -23.54
N ALA A 42 -13.19 -34.45 -22.46
CA ALA A 42 -12.86 -34.86 -21.11
C ALA A 42 -13.81 -35.99 -20.63
N GLU A 43 -13.23 -37.04 -20.14
CA GLU A 43 -13.95 -38.13 -19.43
C GLU A 43 -14.01 -37.81 -17.93
N SER A 44 -15.20 -38.01 -17.37
CA SER A 44 -15.51 -37.86 -15.96
C SER A 44 -15.16 -39.11 -15.16
N SER A 45 -14.45 -38.99 -14.04
CA SER A 45 -14.40 -40.00 -13.00
C SER A 45 -15.06 -39.51 -11.71
N LYS A 46 -16.09 -40.24 -11.29
CA LYS A 46 -16.75 -40.08 -9.99
C LYS A 46 -15.90 -40.79 -8.92
N THR A 47 -15.74 -40.16 -7.77
CA THR A 47 -15.34 -40.88 -6.56
C THR A 47 -16.35 -40.61 -5.45
N GLU A 48 -16.83 -41.68 -4.85
CA GLU A 48 -17.88 -41.73 -3.82
C GLU A 48 -17.30 -41.35 -2.44
N SER A 49 -18.06 -40.59 -1.65
CA SER A 49 -17.79 -40.32 -0.25
C SER A 49 -18.38 -41.41 0.65
N SER A 50 -17.57 -41.95 1.54
CA SER A 50 -18.04 -42.82 2.62
C SER A 50 -18.16 -42.03 3.92
N ALA A 51 -19.37 -42.02 4.50
CA ALA A 51 -19.64 -41.50 5.82
C ALA A 51 -19.16 -42.46 6.91
N ALA A 52 -18.54 -41.93 7.95
CA ALA A 52 -18.26 -42.67 9.18
C ALA A 52 -19.08 -42.10 10.33
N GLU A 53 -19.95 -42.91 10.90
CA GLU A 53 -20.66 -42.63 12.14
C GLU A 53 -19.70 -42.70 13.33
N SER A 54 -19.73 -41.71 14.22
CA SER A 54 -19.07 -41.80 15.55
C SER A 54 -20.12 -41.68 16.66
N SER A 55 -20.05 -42.65 17.54
CA SER A 55 -20.89 -42.84 18.71
C SER A 55 -20.64 -41.80 19.79
N ALA A 56 -21.73 -41.31 20.37
CA ALA A 56 -21.71 -40.42 21.55
C ALA A 56 -21.27 -41.17 22.81
N ALA A 57 -20.35 -40.57 23.53
CA ALA A 57 -20.09 -40.87 24.95
C ALA A 57 -20.46 -39.64 25.79
N GLU A 58 -21.44 -39.75 26.64
CA GLU A 58 -21.78 -38.76 27.67
C GLU A 58 -20.65 -38.68 28.69
N SER A 59 -20.05 -37.49 28.85
CA SER A 59 -19.24 -37.13 29.97
C SER A 59 -19.79 -35.83 30.57
N SER A 60 -20.11 -35.86 31.86
CA SER A 60 -20.56 -34.73 32.63
C SER A 60 -19.49 -33.64 32.63
N ALA A 61 -19.79 -32.51 31.98
CA ALA A 61 -18.96 -31.33 32.00
C ALA A 61 -19.38 -30.41 33.15
N GLU A 62 -18.42 -30.05 33.97
CA GLU A 62 -18.49 -28.81 34.75
C GLU A 62 -18.63 -27.64 33.78
N GLU A 63 -19.63 -26.78 34.01
CA GLU A 63 -19.77 -25.52 33.31
C GLU A 63 -18.57 -24.61 33.62
N SER A 64 -17.52 -24.65 32.80
CA SER A 64 -16.65 -23.52 32.66
C SER A 64 -17.39 -22.52 31.79
N SER A 65 -17.78 -21.38 32.35
CA SER A 65 -18.33 -20.27 31.59
C SER A 65 -17.29 -19.83 30.54
N VAL A 66 -17.51 -20.17 29.26
CA VAL A 66 -16.80 -19.54 28.16
C VAL A 66 -17.15 -18.04 28.28
N PRO A 67 -16.18 -17.12 28.31
CA PRO A 67 -16.48 -15.70 28.30
C PRO A 67 -17.36 -15.38 27.09
N ASP A 68 -18.40 -14.58 27.30
CA ASP A 68 -19.25 -14.10 26.23
C ASP A 68 -18.37 -13.23 25.29
N ALA A 69 -18.13 -13.70 24.08
CA ALA A 69 -17.27 -13.01 23.12
C ALA A 69 -17.81 -11.61 22.75
N ASP A 70 -19.09 -11.35 23.02
CA ASP A 70 -19.77 -10.07 22.77
C ASP A 70 -19.87 -9.19 24.03
N ALA A 71 -19.29 -9.62 25.15
CA ALA A 71 -19.29 -8.80 26.36
C ALA A 71 -18.43 -7.55 26.19
N TYR A 72 -18.95 -6.40 26.60
CA TYR A 72 -18.25 -5.11 26.61
C TYR A 72 -18.66 -4.27 27.82
N SER A 73 -17.82 -3.25 28.14
CA SER A 73 -18.13 -2.23 29.16
C SER A 73 -18.95 -1.08 28.55
N GLU A 74 -19.87 -0.52 29.34
CA GLU A 74 -20.59 0.72 28.94
C GLU A 74 -19.71 1.99 29.09
N THR A 75 -18.55 1.87 29.73
CA THR A 75 -17.60 2.97 29.96
C THR A 75 -16.19 2.54 29.60
N ASP A 76 -15.39 3.51 29.17
CA ASP A 76 -14.00 3.27 28.84
C ASP A 76 -13.18 2.85 30.07
N ASN A 77 -12.18 2.02 29.80
CA ASN A 77 -11.15 1.65 30.74
C ASN A 77 -10.02 2.69 30.66
N GLU A 78 -9.84 3.46 31.74
CA GLU A 78 -8.85 4.55 31.77
C GLU A 78 -7.40 4.03 31.68
N GLU A 79 -7.10 2.82 32.21
CA GLU A 79 -5.75 2.24 32.13
C GLU A 79 -5.44 1.79 30.70
N PHE A 80 -6.42 1.22 29.99
CA PHE A 80 -6.24 0.85 28.59
C PHE A 80 -6.13 2.08 27.68
N ALA A 81 -6.95 3.12 27.90
CA ALA A 81 -6.83 4.38 27.16
C ALA A 81 -5.45 5.03 27.36
N ALA A 82 -4.91 5.03 28.58
CA ALA A 82 -3.57 5.52 28.86
C ALA A 82 -2.48 4.68 28.15
N PHE A 83 -2.65 3.36 28.12
CA PHE A 83 -1.74 2.46 27.42
C PHE A 83 -1.73 2.73 25.90
N VAL A 84 -2.89 2.83 25.25
CA VAL A 84 -2.97 3.13 23.81
C VAL A 84 -2.36 4.50 23.48
N ASN A 85 -2.65 5.50 24.33
CA ASN A 85 -2.05 6.82 24.16
C ASN A 85 -0.52 6.80 24.36
N GLU A 86 0.01 5.98 25.27
CA GLU A 86 1.46 5.79 25.41
C GLU A 86 2.06 5.17 24.15
N GLN A 87 1.40 4.18 23.52
CA GLN A 87 1.89 3.61 22.26
C GLN A 87 1.92 4.66 21.15
N PHE A 88 0.87 5.47 21.02
CA PHE A 88 0.82 6.57 20.07
C PHE A 88 1.95 7.59 20.27
N ILE A 89 2.16 8.06 21.51
CA ILE A 89 3.23 9.01 21.85
C ILE A 89 4.60 8.40 21.53
N ASN A 90 4.87 7.17 22.00
CA ASN A 90 6.14 6.49 21.79
C ASN A 90 6.48 6.31 20.30
N ALA A 91 5.47 6.00 19.47
CA ALA A 91 5.63 5.87 18.04
C ALA A 91 6.11 7.18 17.41
N LEU A 92 5.38 8.27 17.65
CA LEU A 92 5.66 9.55 16.98
C LEU A 92 6.81 10.35 17.61
N GLU A 93 7.13 10.21 18.90
CA GLU A 93 8.35 10.78 19.49
C GLU A 93 9.63 10.14 18.95
N SER A 94 9.56 8.91 18.45
CA SER A 94 10.71 8.21 17.88
C SER A 94 10.86 8.38 16.37
N ASP A 95 9.89 9.00 15.70
CA ASP A 95 9.83 9.21 14.25
C ASP A 95 9.53 10.68 13.93
N TYR A 96 10.56 11.48 13.75
CA TYR A 96 10.41 12.90 13.39
C TYR A 96 9.66 13.09 12.05
N ILE A 97 9.94 12.25 11.06
CA ILE A 97 9.30 12.36 9.74
C ILE A 97 7.81 12.06 9.84
N GLY A 98 7.44 10.94 10.48
CA GLY A 98 6.05 10.59 10.71
C GLY A 98 5.31 11.61 11.57
N GLN A 99 5.95 12.13 12.62
CA GLN A 99 5.39 13.21 13.44
C GLN A 99 5.08 14.46 12.60
N HIS A 100 6.03 14.92 11.79
CA HIS A 100 5.87 16.12 10.95
C HIS A 100 4.78 15.94 9.89
N ILE A 101 4.70 14.76 9.26
CA ILE A 101 3.72 14.49 8.21
C ILE A 101 2.31 14.31 8.78
N LEU A 102 2.17 13.73 9.96
CA LEU A 102 0.87 13.31 10.51
C LEU A 102 0.27 14.27 11.52
N LEU A 103 1.08 15.13 12.17
CA LEU A 103 0.63 16.07 13.21
C LEU A 103 1.04 17.51 12.89
N ALA A 104 0.05 18.42 12.96
CA ALA A 104 0.32 19.86 12.93
C ALA A 104 0.67 20.40 14.33
N HIS A 105 0.13 19.77 15.37
CA HIS A 105 0.21 20.22 16.76
C HIS A 105 0.54 19.06 17.70
N PRO A 106 1.76 18.47 17.64
CA PRO A 106 2.17 17.36 18.51
C PRO A 106 1.93 17.63 20.01
N GLU A 107 2.07 18.90 20.44
CA GLU A 107 1.83 19.32 21.82
C GLU A 107 0.39 19.10 22.31
N ASN A 108 -0.60 19.04 21.42
CA ASN A 108 -1.99 18.73 21.76
C ASN A 108 -2.15 17.27 22.21
N TYR A 109 -1.23 16.41 21.81
CA TYR A 109 -1.22 14.98 22.13
C TYR A 109 -0.25 14.60 23.24
N GLY A 110 0.45 15.59 23.83
CA GLY A 110 1.42 15.38 24.89
C GLY A 110 2.83 15.08 24.40
N ILE A 111 3.10 15.26 23.12
CA ILE A 111 4.42 15.14 22.51
C ILE A 111 5.09 16.51 22.57
N ASP A 112 6.30 16.61 23.19
CA ASP A 112 7.11 17.82 23.11
C ASP A 112 8.02 17.73 21.89
N PRO A 113 7.84 18.56 20.85
CA PRO A 113 8.70 18.53 19.67
C PRO A 113 10.19 18.68 19.97
N ALA A 114 10.54 19.26 21.12
CA ALA A 114 11.94 19.40 21.55
C ALA A 114 12.56 18.07 22.02
N ASP A 115 11.77 17.08 22.39
CA ASP A 115 12.22 15.75 22.81
C ASP A 115 12.38 14.79 21.62
N THR A 116 11.86 15.14 20.43
CA THR A 116 11.98 14.35 19.19
C THR A 116 13.32 14.64 18.51
N GLU A 117 14.11 13.60 18.29
CA GLU A 117 15.38 13.71 17.55
C GLU A 117 15.11 13.87 16.05
N ILE A 118 15.65 14.95 15.45
CA ILE A 118 15.51 15.19 14.01
C ILE A 118 16.42 14.21 13.25
N GLY A 119 15.82 13.29 12.50
CA GLY A 119 16.53 12.27 11.76
C GLY A 119 15.56 11.28 11.10
N TYR A 120 16.09 10.19 10.58
CA TYR A 120 15.36 9.14 9.88
C TYR A 120 14.91 8.00 10.81
N GLY A 121 14.82 8.25 12.10
CA GLY A 121 14.43 7.26 13.09
C GLY A 121 15.52 6.22 13.36
N SER A 122 15.22 4.93 13.19
CA SER A 122 16.12 3.84 13.54
C SER A 122 17.05 3.46 12.40
N TYR A 123 18.33 3.24 12.70
CA TYR A 123 19.32 2.74 11.73
C TYR A 123 19.45 1.21 11.89
N PRO A 124 19.42 0.43 10.79
CA PRO A 124 19.46 -1.03 10.88
C PRO A 124 20.83 -1.51 11.39
N SER A 125 20.83 -2.31 12.45
CA SER A 125 22.00 -2.96 13.04
C SER A 125 21.62 -4.16 13.88
N ASP A 126 22.56 -5.06 14.18
CA ASP A 126 22.31 -6.21 15.06
C ASP A 126 21.74 -5.77 16.41
N GLU A 127 22.25 -4.66 16.97
CA GLU A 127 21.77 -4.08 18.22
C GLU A 127 20.36 -3.52 18.11
N ALA A 128 20.02 -2.87 16.99
CA ALA A 128 18.69 -2.32 16.76
C ALA A 128 17.66 -3.45 16.63
N PHE A 129 17.97 -4.53 15.92
CA PHE A 129 17.10 -5.70 15.80
C PHE A 129 16.91 -6.43 17.13
N ASP A 130 17.99 -6.60 17.92
CA ASP A 130 17.89 -7.22 19.26
C ASP A 130 17.07 -6.33 20.22
N GLN A 131 17.17 -5.00 20.12
CA GLN A 131 16.35 -4.06 20.90
C GLN A 131 14.88 -4.12 20.45
N MET A 132 14.60 -4.18 19.15
CA MET A 132 13.25 -4.32 18.59
C MET A 132 12.54 -5.54 19.18
N ARG A 133 13.18 -6.71 19.18
CA ARG A 133 12.63 -7.94 19.77
C ARG A 133 12.33 -7.77 21.27
N ALA A 134 13.24 -7.14 22.02
CA ALA A 134 13.03 -6.89 23.44
C ALA A 134 11.86 -5.92 23.71
N ASP A 135 11.65 -4.95 22.82
CA ASP A 135 10.55 -4.01 22.91
C ASP A 135 9.21 -4.67 22.53
N ASN A 136 9.19 -5.57 21.54
CA ASN A 136 8.01 -6.38 21.19
C ASN A 136 7.60 -7.30 22.34
N ASP A 137 8.56 -8.02 22.95
CA ASP A 137 8.30 -8.85 24.14
C ASP A 137 7.71 -8.01 25.28
N ALA A 138 8.25 -6.83 25.54
CA ALA A 138 7.77 -5.94 26.60
C ALA A 138 6.36 -5.39 26.31
N LEU A 139 6.06 -5.07 25.03
CA LEU A 139 4.74 -4.63 24.60
C LEU A 139 3.70 -5.74 24.80
N GLU A 140 4.01 -6.98 24.42
CA GLU A 140 3.13 -8.14 24.64
C GLU A 140 2.84 -8.36 26.13
N GLU A 141 3.88 -8.29 27.01
CA GLU A 141 3.71 -8.40 28.45
C GLU A 141 2.80 -7.32 29.05
N GLU A 142 2.90 -6.09 28.56
CA GLU A 142 2.03 -4.98 28.99
C GLU A 142 0.60 -5.16 28.46
N PHE A 143 0.44 -5.49 27.18
CA PHE A 143 -0.86 -5.71 26.54
C PHE A 143 -1.64 -6.88 27.19
N ALA A 144 -0.96 -7.96 27.58
CA ALA A 144 -1.56 -9.13 28.21
C ALA A 144 -2.26 -8.84 29.57
N LYS A 145 -2.09 -7.64 30.12
CA LYS A 145 -2.77 -7.24 31.37
C LYS A 145 -4.23 -6.85 31.16
N PHE A 146 -4.63 -6.59 29.92
CA PHE A 146 -5.97 -6.12 29.59
C PHE A 146 -6.88 -7.29 29.17
N ASP A 147 -8.12 -7.27 29.66
CA ASP A 147 -9.16 -8.21 29.26
C ASP A 147 -10.16 -7.49 28.34
N ARG A 148 -10.23 -7.93 27.09
CA ARG A 148 -11.09 -7.39 26.03
C ARG A 148 -12.55 -7.21 26.50
N ALA A 149 -13.08 -8.15 27.30
CA ALA A 149 -14.47 -8.12 27.78
C ALA A 149 -14.75 -6.95 28.76
N THR A 150 -13.70 -6.32 29.32
CA THR A 150 -13.81 -5.17 30.23
C THR A 150 -13.70 -3.83 29.52
N LEU A 151 -13.47 -3.83 28.20
CA LEU A 151 -13.27 -2.64 27.38
C LEU A 151 -14.60 -2.18 26.75
N SER A 152 -14.71 -0.88 26.47
CA SER A 152 -15.81 -0.35 25.66
C SER A 152 -15.71 -0.81 24.20
N LYS A 153 -16.76 -0.65 23.41
CA LYS A 153 -16.75 -1.09 22.01
C LYS A 153 -15.68 -0.39 21.17
N SER A 154 -15.44 0.89 21.39
CA SER A 154 -14.37 1.62 20.72
C SER A 154 -12.99 1.08 21.11
N GLN A 155 -12.78 0.85 22.39
CA GLN A 155 -11.55 0.27 22.90
C GLN A 155 -11.35 -1.20 22.48
N GLN A 156 -12.42 -1.95 22.24
CA GLN A 156 -12.30 -3.31 21.69
C GLN A 156 -11.76 -3.32 20.28
N LEU A 157 -12.06 -2.29 19.47
CA LEU A 157 -11.45 -2.13 18.14
C LEU A 157 -9.95 -1.87 18.26
N GLU A 158 -9.54 -0.93 19.12
CA GLU A 158 -8.12 -0.66 19.38
C GLU A 158 -7.40 -1.92 19.90
N TYR A 159 -8.05 -2.65 20.80
CA TYR A 159 -7.52 -3.91 21.34
C TYR A 159 -7.35 -4.98 20.24
N ASP A 160 -8.36 -5.18 19.39
CA ASP A 160 -8.33 -6.20 18.34
C ASP A 160 -7.26 -5.89 17.29
N ILE A 161 -7.07 -4.61 16.92
CA ILE A 161 -6.04 -4.17 15.98
C ILE A 161 -4.64 -4.29 16.61
N LEU A 162 -4.44 -3.78 17.83
CA LEU A 162 -3.18 -3.93 18.58
C LEU A 162 -2.79 -5.39 18.75
N LYS A 163 -3.76 -6.23 19.11
CA LYS A 163 -3.53 -7.66 19.23
C LYS A 163 -3.01 -8.28 17.94
N TYR A 164 -3.63 -7.92 16.81
CA TYR A 164 -3.20 -8.41 15.50
C TYR A 164 -1.75 -7.96 15.18
N GLN A 165 -1.42 -6.70 15.43
CA GLN A 165 -0.07 -6.16 15.22
C GLN A 165 0.97 -6.86 16.11
N ILE A 166 0.71 -6.98 17.41
CA ILE A 166 1.60 -7.66 18.37
C ILE A 166 1.82 -9.13 17.97
N GLU A 167 0.75 -9.85 17.61
CA GLU A 167 0.85 -11.24 17.16
C GLU A 167 1.62 -11.37 15.84
N PHE A 168 1.48 -10.38 14.93
CA PHE A 168 2.25 -10.33 13.69
C PHE A 168 3.73 -10.05 13.97
N ASP A 169 4.05 -9.02 14.75
CA ASP A 169 5.42 -8.61 15.04
C ASP A 169 6.20 -9.73 15.73
N ASN A 170 5.64 -10.35 16.77
CA ASN A 170 6.26 -11.48 17.47
C ASN A 170 6.37 -12.74 16.61
N GLY A 171 5.53 -12.89 15.59
CA GLY A 171 5.58 -14.01 14.64
C GLY A 171 6.58 -13.80 13.50
N SER A 172 7.03 -12.56 13.27
CA SER A 172 7.87 -12.17 12.14
C SER A 172 9.31 -11.79 12.50
N ASP A 173 9.62 -11.59 13.79
CA ASP A 173 10.89 -11.03 14.27
C ASP A 173 12.00 -12.08 14.52
N ASP A 174 11.95 -13.25 13.87
CA ASP A 174 13.01 -14.26 13.96
C ASP A 174 14.34 -13.70 13.42
N LYS A 175 15.35 -13.73 14.26
CA LYS A 175 16.72 -13.23 13.99
C LYS A 175 17.32 -13.72 12.65
N LYS A 176 16.89 -14.86 12.15
CA LYS A 176 17.34 -15.39 10.85
C LYS A 176 16.93 -14.49 9.67
N PHE A 177 15.94 -13.61 9.85
CA PHE A 177 15.40 -12.73 8.83
C PHE A 177 15.88 -11.28 8.93
N ASP A 178 16.72 -10.93 9.91
CA ASP A 178 17.20 -9.56 10.14
C ASP A 178 17.74 -8.86 8.86
N TYR A 179 18.23 -9.62 7.90
CA TYR A 179 18.83 -9.12 6.65
C TYR A 179 18.11 -9.57 5.38
N TYR A 180 16.82 -9.94 5.43
CA TYR A 180 16.09 -10.43 4.25
C TYR A 180 15.35 -9.34 3.49
N GLY A 181 14.84 -8.30 4.14
CA GLY A 181 14.17 -7.16 3.50
C GLY A 181 15.15 -6.28 2.74
N SER A 182 14.69 -5.60 1.68
CA SER A 182 15.51 -4.67 0.90
C SER A 182 15.14 -3.21 1.18
N TYR A 183 16.13 -2.34 1.27
CA TYR A 183 15.93 -0.89 1.27
C TYR A 183 16.05 -0.26 -0.13
N PHE A 184 16.39 -1.07 -1.15
CA PHE A 184 16.65 -0.61 -2.51
C PHE A 184 15.77 -1.34 -3.54
N GLU A 185 14.50 -1.53 -3.21
CA GLU A 185 13.51 -2.01 -4.18
C GLU A 185 13.34 -1.01 -5.31
N SER A 186 13.19 -1.47 -6.55
CA SER A 186 13.14 -0.57 -7.72
C SER A 186 11.89 0.31 -7.75
N ALA A 187 10.78 -0.10 -7.14
CA ALA A 187 9.54 0.69 -7.12
C ALA A 187 9.42 1.62 -5.91
N SER A 188 10.02 1.24 -4.76
CA SER A 188 9.78 1.91 -3.47
C SER A 188 11.04 2.07 -2.62
N GLY A 189 12.22 1.83 -3.19
CA GLY A 189 13.47 1.92 -2.45
C GLY A 189 13.81 3.33 -1.99
N ILE A 190 14.73 3.42 -1.00
CA ILE A 190 15.12 4.68 -0.37
C ILE A 190 15.66 5.72 -1.37
N HIS A 191 16.26 5.28 -2.48
CA HIS A 191 16.75 6.17 -3.53
C HIS A 191 15.61 6.98 -4.19
N TYR A 192 14.40 6.43 -4.31
CA TYR A 192 13.19 7.16 -4.72
C TYR A 192 12.59 7.95 -3.57
N GLN A 193 12.48 7.33 -2.40
CA GLN A 193 11.79 7.91 -1.25
C GLN A 193 12.42 9.20 -0.76
N LEU A 194 13.76 9.31 -0.74
CA LEU A 194 14.45 10.53 -0.29
C LEU A 194 14.14 11.74 -1.18
N ALA A 195 14.12 11.57 -2.49
CA ALA A 195 13.81 12.66 -3.41
C ALA A 195 12.35 13.09 -3.26
N THR A 196 11.41 12.13 -3.20
CA THR A 196 9.97 12.38 -3.02
C THR A 196 9.68 13.06 -1.69
N LEU A 197 10.28 12.55 -0.60
CA LEU A 197 10.12 13.12 0.74
C LEU A 197 10.42 14.61 0.76
N PHE A 198 11.60 15.00 0.27
CA PHE A 198 12.00 16.40 0.28
C PHE A 198 11.27 17.27 -0.76
N ALA A 199 10.87 16.71 -1.90
CA ALA A 199 10.13 17.44 -2.89
C ALA A 199 8.71 17.81 -2.43
N ASP A 200 8.10 16.97 -1.58
CA ASP A 200 6.75 17.17 -1.02
C ASP A 200 6.74 17.76 0.39
N TRP A 201 7.92 18.04 0.96
CA TRP A 201 8.02 18.53 2.33
C TRP A 201 7.36 19.89 2.51
N LYS A 202 6.40 19.97 3.44
CA LYS A 202 5.69 21.21 3.77
C LYS A 202 6.36 21.94 4.92
N LEU A 203 6.33 23.28 4.86
CA LEU A 203 6.89 24.15 5.88
C LEU A 203 5.87 25.19 6.32
N HIS A 204 5.57 25.26 7.62
CA HIS A 204 4.56 26.15 8.17
C HIS A 204 5.16 27.27 9.04
N ASN A 205 6.36 27.07 9.56
CA ASN A 205 7.02 28.00 10.45
C ASN A 205 8.55 27.94 10.35
N GLU A 206 9.21 28.91 10.99
CA GLU A 206 10.67 29.03 10.97
C GLU A 206 11.40 27.85 11.62
N GLN A 207 10.77 27.18 12.61
CA GLN A 207 11.41 26.02 13.25
C GLN A 207 11.47 24.84 12.28
N GLU A 208 10.41 24.57 11.55
CA GLU A 208 10.38 23.51 10.54
C GLU A 208 11.40 23.73 9.41
N VAL A 209 11.70 25.01 9.07
CA VAL A 209 12.81 25.33 8.14
C VAL A 209 14.15 24.87 8.70
N LYS A 210 14.42 25.12 9.97
CA LYS A 210 15.67 24.67 10.62
C LYS A 210 15.75 23.15 10.70
N ASP A 211 14.61 22.54 10.98
CA ASP A 211 14.52 21.10 11.16
C ASP A 211 14.74 20.36 9.84
N VAL A 212 14.15 20.81 8.72
CA VAL A 212 14.38 20.18 7.40
C VAL A 212 15.84 20.35 6.95
N ILE A 213 16.50 21.47 7.27
CA ILE A 213 17.94 21.66 7.00
C ILE A 213 18.76 20.66 7.81
N THR A 214 18.39 20.43 9.07
CA THR A 214 19.04 19.44 9.94
C THR A 214 18.83 18.03 9.39
N LEU A 215 17.57 17.67 9.04
CA LEU A 215 17.22 16.38 8.45
C LEU A 215 18.01 16.13 7.16
N MET A 216 18.08 17.12 6.26
CA MET A 216 18.88 17.07 5.04
C MET A 216 20.37 16.79 5.36
N GLY A 217 20.88 17.40 6.42
CA GLY A 217 22.27 17.22 6.87
C GLY A 217 22.59 15.82 7.39
N THR A 218 21.59 15.01 7.79
CA THR A 218 21.78 13.64 8.29
C THR A 218 21.57 12.56 7.23
N THR A 219 21.20 12.94 6.00
CA THR A 219 20.87 12.00 4.91
C THR A 219 22.00 11.03 4.58
N GLN A 220 23.25 11.51 4.51
CA GLN A 220 24.40 10.66 4.21
C GLN A 220 24.63 9.61 5.29
N GLU A 221 24.59 9.99 6.57
CA GLU A 221 24.76 9.04 7.68
C GLU A 221 23.70 7.95 7.68
N TYR A 222 22.45 8.32 7.38
CA TYR A 222 21.35 7.35 7.24
C TYR A 222 21.61 6.38 6.08
N VAL A 223 21.93 6.90 4.89
CA VAL A 223 22.23 6.07 3.71
C VAL A 223 23.43 5.16 3.95
N ASP A 224 24.49 5.63 4.61
CA ASP A 224 25.64 4.81 4.97
C ASP A 224 25.23 3.59 5.80
N SER A 225 24.30 3.76 6.74
CA SER A 225 23.78 2.64 7.55
C SER A 225 23.01 1.62 6.72
N LEU A 226 22.22 2.08 5.74
CA LEU A 226 21.49 1.19 4.81
C LEU A 226 22.45 0.44 3.87
N LEU A 227 23.52 1.09 3.44
CA LEU A 227 24.55 0.44 2.64
C LEU A 227 25.35 -0.58 3.46
N ASP A 228 25.59 -0.34 4.75
CA ASP A 228 26.21 -1.32 5.64
C ASP A 228 25.29 -2.55 5.83
N TYR A 229 23.99 -2.34 5.96
CA TYR A 229 22.98 -3.41 5.96
C TYR A 229 23.05 -4.20 4.65
N THR A 230 23.06 -3.54 3.50
CA THR A 230 23.10 -4.19 2.18
C THR A 230 24.40 -4.96 1.96
N ARG A 231 25.53 -4.46 2.47
CA ARG A 231 26.80 -5.22 2.47
C ARG A 231 26.69 -6.53 3.27
N ARG A 232 25.95 -6.50 4.39
CA ARG A 232 25.67 -7.73 5.16
C ARG A 232 24.79 -8.70 4.36
N GLN A 233 23.81 -8.21 3.62
CA GLN A 233 23.01 -9.04 2.71
C GLN A 233 23.90 -9.71 1.65
N GLU A 234 24.82 -8.96 1.03
CA GLU A 234 25.77 -9.50 0.06
C GLU A 234 26.68 -10.56 0.69
N GLU A 235 27.21 -10.32 1.89
CA GLU A 235 28.06 -11.27 2.64
C GLU A 235 27.32 -12.57 2.96
N GLN A 236 26.03 -12.48 3.30
CA GLN A 236 25.19 -13.63 3.62
C GLN A 236 24.62 -14.32 2.38
N GLY A 237 24.72 -13.70 1.19
CA GLY A 237 24.21 -14.22 -0.07
C GLY A 237 22.69 -14.16 -0.18
N VAL A 238 22.07 -13.14 0.45
CA VAL A 238 20.63 -12.90 0.43
C VAL A 238 20.24 -11.58 -0.25
N MET A 239 21.21 -10.82 -0.77
CA MET A 239 20.96 -9.57 -1.49
C MET A 239 20.21 -9.83 -2.79
N MET A 240 19.07 -9.17 -2.97
CA MET A 240 18.20 -9.27 -4.15
C MET A 240 17.72 -7.86 -4.53
N ILE A 241 18.43 -7.22 -5.47
CA ILE A 241 18.20 -5.81 -5.85
C ILE A 241 18.31 -5.67 -7.36
N ASP A 242 17.44 -4.87 -7.98
CA ASP A 242 17.65 -4.39 -9.35
C ASP A 242 18.74 -3.30 -9.36
N LEU A 243 19.99 -3.76 -9.43
CA LEU A 243 21.15 -2.87 -9.38
C LEU A 243 21.19 -1.87 -10.54
N ASP A 244 20.67 -2.24 -11.72
CA ASP A 244 20.69 -1.37 -12.89
C ASP A 244 19.69 -0.22 -12.76
N ASP A 245 18.54 -0.48 -12.19
CA ASP A 245 17.52 0.53 -11.93
C ASP A 245 18.03 1.55 -10.91
N VAL A 246 18.51 1.09 -9.75
CA VAL A 246 19.07 1.96 -8.71
C VAL A 246 20.25 2.80 -9.23
N ILE A 247 21.15 2.20 -10.01
CA ILE A 247 22.28 2.92 -10.65
C ILE A 247 21.74 4.03 -11.56
N SER A 248 20.78 3.71 -12.44
CA SER A 248 20.23 4.67 -13.39
C SER A 248 19.58 5.87 -12.69
N TYR A 249 18.78 5.61 -11.65
CA TYR A 249 18.12 6.65 -10.89
C TYR A 249 19.13 7.58 -10.19
N CYS A 250 20.13 6.99 -9.50
CA CYS A 250 21.17 7.79 -8.82
C CYS A 250 22.00 8.62 -9.81
N GLU A 251 22.31 8.08 -11.00
CA GLU A 251 22.98 8.85 -12.07
C GLU A 251 22.13 10.05 -12.50
N GLY A 252 20.81 9.92 -12.61
CA GLY A 252 19.88 11.00 -12.95
C GLY A 252 19.90 12.12 -11.91
N ILE A 253 19.78 11.80 -10.61
CA ILE A 253 19.88 12.79 -9.51
C ILE A 253 21.22 13.52 -9.52
N LEU A 254 22.33 12.80 -9.68
CA LEU A 254 23.67 13.38 -9.66
C LEU A 254 23.96 14.23 -10.91
N GLU A 255 23.38 13.91 -12.06
CA GLU A 255 23.48 14.74 -13.29
C GLU A 255 22.85 16.13 -13.07
N LYS A 256 21.73 16.20 -12.34
CA LYS A 256 21.10 17.48 -11.96
C LYS A 256 21.93 18.24 -10.93
N GLY A 257 22.45 17.55 -9.93
CA GLY A 257 23.27 18.14 -8.89
C GLY A 257 22.57 19.32 -8.21
N MET A 258 23.22 20.47 -8.14
CA MET A 258 22.68 21.71 -7.53
C MET A 258 21.53 22.35 -8.35
N ASP A 259 21.29 21.92 -9.57
CA ASP A 259 20.14 22.35 -10.39
C ASP A 259 18.91 21.47 -10.16
N SER A 260 18.92 20.62 -9.11
CA SER A 260 17.81 19.72 -8.75
C SER A 260 16.51 20.48 -8.48
N THR A 261 15.41 19.94 -8.99
CA THR A 261 14.06 20.47 -8.73
C THR A 261 13.60 20.14 -7.31
N VAL A 262 14.16 19.11 -6.65
CA VAL A 262 13.96 18.84 -5.21
C VAL A 262 14.43 20.04 -4.36
N LEU A 263 15.64 20.52 -4.60
CA LEU A 263 16.15 21.72 -3.94
C LEU A 263 15.31 22.97 -4.26
N THR A 264 14.79 23.06 -5.49
CA THR A 264 13.91 24.15 -5.90
C THR A 264 12.59 24.12 -5.12
N SER A 265 11.93 22.94 -5.00
CA SER A 265 10.70 22.80 -4.22
C SER A 265 10.85 23.22 -2.77
N LEU A 266 11.95 22.80 -2.11
CA LEU A 266 12.23 23.23 -0.74
C LEU A 266 12.49 24.73 -0.62
N ASN A 267 13.17 25.34 -1.59
CA ASN A 267 13.37 26.80 -1.62
C ASN A 267 12.03 27.55 -1.77
N GLU A 268 11.09 27.03 -2.56
CA GLU A 268 9.75 27.58 -2.70
C GLU A 268 8.93 27.40 -1.40
N ALA A 269 9.08 26.26 -0.74
CA ALA A 269 8.46 26.03 0.58
C ALA A 269 8.97 27.03 1.62
N ILE A 270 10.28 27.35 1.66
CA ILE A 270 10.84 28.39 2.54
C ILE A 270 10.24 29.77 2.23
N ASP A 271 10.05 30.12 0.95
CA ASP A 271 9.39 31.37 0.57
C ASP A 271 7.93 31.42 1.04
N GLY A 272 7.26 30.29 1.07
CA GLY A 272 5.87 30.15 1.53
C GLY A 272 5.67 30.41 3.02
N VAL A 273 6.70 30.24 3.86
CA VAL A 273 6.64 30.46 5.32
C VAL A 273 6.38 31.94 5.70
N GLY A 274 6.76 32.88 4.83
CA GLY A 274 6.57 34.31 5.09
C GLY A 274 7.61 34.94 5.99
N LEU A 275 8.83 34.42 5.99
CA LEU A 275 10.00 34.98 6.68
C LEU A 275 10.40 36.32 6.05
N ASP A 276 11.24 37.10 6.78
CA ASP A 276 11.86 38.26 6.15
C ASP A 276 12.89 37.82 5.06
N GLU A 277 13.07 38.65 4.03
CA GLU A 277 13.94 38.33 2.88
C GLU A 277 15.37 37.92 3.26
N GLY A 278 15.90 38.50 4.34
CA GLY A 278 17.26 38.21 4.81
C GLY A 278 17.34 36.83 5.44
N ALA A 279 16.40 36.48 6.30
CA ALA A 279 16.30 35.16 6.94
C ALA A 279 16.04 34.07 5.91
N ALA A 280 15.07 34.28 4.99
CA ALA A 280 14.79 33.32 3.93
C ALA A 280 16.03 33.05 3.05
N ALA A 281 16.78 34.09 2.65
CA ALA A 281 18.01 33.93 1.88
C ALA A 281 19.12 33.19 2.65
N GLU A 282 19.21 33.40 3.96
CA GLU A 282 20.17 32.70 4.83
C GLU A 282 19.83 31.21 4.92
N TYR A 283 18.54 30.84 5.18
CA TYR A 283 18.11 29.46 5.25
C TYR A 283 18.24 28.71 3.92
N LYS A 284 17.94 29.35 2.79
CA LYS A 284 18.18 28.77 1.46
C LYS A 284 19.66 28.48 1.22
N THR A 285 20.54 29.34 1.72
CA THR A 285 21.99 29.10 1.64
C THR A 285 22.39 27.91 2.50
N GLN A 286 21.89 27.81 3.73
CA GLN A 286 22.18 26.69 4.63
C GLN A 286 21.58 25.37 4.08
N LEU A 287 20.40 25.42 3.49
CA LEU A 287 19.79 24.26 2.83
C LEU A 287 20.63 23.79 1.64
N ALA A 288 21.08 24.71 0.78
CA ALA A 288 21.94 24.38 -0.35
C ALA A 288 23.28 23.78 0.11
N GLU A 289 23.87 24.29 1.20
CA GLU A 289 25.07 23.72 1.81
C GLU A 289 24.83 22.30 2.35
N ALA A 290 23.68 22.03 3.00
CA ALA A 290 23.33 20.71 3.49
C ALA A 290 23.06 19.73 2.34
N PHE A 291 22.38 20.19 1.29
CA PHE A 291 22.12 19.40 0.07
C PHE A 291 23.44 19.00 -0.62
N GLU A 292 24.38 19.93 -0.79
CA GLU A 292 25.70 19.66 -1.39
C GLU A 292 26.57 18.76 -0.50
N ALA A 293 26.46 18.90 0.82
CA ALA A 293 27.35 18.23 1.77
C ALA A 293 26.82 16.84 2.24
N SER A 294 25.54 16.56 2.10
CA SER A 294 24.92 15.32 2.62
C SER A 294 24.05 14.61 1.59
N PHE A 295 23.07 15.28 0.94
CA PHE A 295 22.16 14.64 0.01
C PHE A 295 22.87 14.13 -1.25
N LEU A 296 23.62 14.97 -1.95
CA LEU A 296 24.34 14.54 -3.15
C LEU A 296 25.41 13.48 -2.85
N PRO A 297 26.22 13.58 -1.78
CA PRO A 297 27.12 12.50 -1.38
C PRO A 297 26.39 11.19 -1.06
N ALA A 298 25.23 11.22 -0.43
CA ALA A 298 24.44 10.01 -0.18
C ALA A 298 24.09 9.26 -1.49
N TYR A 299 23.63 9.97 -2.51
CA TYR A 299 23.38 9.36 -3.83
C TYR A 299 24.65 8.88 -4.53
N GLN A 300 25.79 9.57 -4.32
CA GLN A 300 27.07 9.09 -4.84
C GLN A 300 27.51 7.79 -4.14
N ASP A 301 27.31 7.68 -2.83
CA ASP A 301 27.64 6.48 -2.07
C ASP A 301 26.75 5.30 -2.45
N ILE A 302 25.42 5.52 -2.69
CA ILE A 302 24.52 4.50 -3.25
C ILE A 302 25.05 4.05 -4.62
N LEU A 303 25.32 4.98 -5.53
CA LEU A 303 25.78 4.69 -6.89
C LEU A 303 27.06 3.85 -6.89
N ASP A 304 28.04 4.23 -6.09
CA ASP A 304 29.33 3.55 -5.99
C ASP A 304 29.17 2.14 -5.39
N ALA A 305 28.33 2.01 -4.36
CA ALA A 305 28.02 0.72 -3.75
C ALA A 305 27.31 -0.23 -4.72
N MET A 306 26.27 0.25 -5.42
CA MET A 306 25.52 -0.57 -6.39
C MET A 306 26.41 -1.03 -7.57
N LYS A 307 27.30 -0.15 -8.08
CA LYS A 307 28.30 -0.53 -9.08
C LYS A 307 29.27 -1.60 -8.55
N GLN A 308 29.69 -1.47 -7.29
CA GLN A 308 30.54 -2.48 -6.65
C GLN A 308 29.82 -3.80 -6.45
N PHE A 309 28.57 -3.83 -6.01
CA PHE A 309 27.76 -5.05 -5.89
C PHE A 309 27.59 -5.74 -7.24
N LYS A 310 27.36 -4.97 -8.31
CA LYS A 310 27.27 -5.47 -9.67
C LYS A 310 28.58 -6.13 -10.13
N GLU A 311 29.73 -5.51 -9.87
CA GLU A 311 31.05 -6.09 -10.15
C GLU A 311 31.32 -7.37 -9.34
N ASN A 312 30.88 -7.44 -8.09
CA ASN A 312 31.03 -8.60 -7.22
C ASN A 312 30.22 -9.82 -7.71
N GLY A 313 29.09 -9.58 -8.40
CA GLY A 313 28.27 -10.64 -9.01
C GLY A 313 27.66 -11.62 -8.00
N LYS A 314 27.29 -11.14 -6.79
CA LYS A 314 26.70 -11.96 -5.73
C LYS A 314 25.21 -11.72 -5.52
N ASN A 315 24.61 -10.88 -6.34
CA ASN A 315 23.17 -10.63 -6.31
C ASN A 315 22.39 -11.93 -6.58
N VAL A 316 21.30 -12.17 -5.87
CA VAL A 316 20.45 -13.34 -6.07
C VAL A 316 19.55 -13.09 -7.28
N GLU A 317 19.63 -13.98 -8.28
CA GLU A 317 18.88 -13.84 -9.55
C GLU A 317 17.50 -14.52 -9.52
N LEU A 318 17.20 -15.29 -8.47
CA LEU A 318 15.92 -15.97 -8.27
C LEU A 318 15.20 -15.37 -7.05
N GLY A 319 13.87 -15.56 -6.97
CA GLY A 319 13.09 -15.07 -5.84
C GLY A 319 13.44 -15.71 -4.49
N TYR A 320 12.77 -15.30 -3.43
CA TYR A 320 12.99 -15.76 -2.04
C TYR A 320 13.01 -17.29 -1.90
N ALA A 321 12.26 -18.03 -2.72
CA ALA A 321 12.27 -19.50 -2.70
C ALA A 321 13.67 -20.12 -2.88
N ALA A 322 14.63 -19.39 -3.42
CA ALA A 322 16.02 -19.84 -3.57
C ALA A 322 16.88 -19.61 -2.31
N LEU A 323 16.40 -18.83 -1.35
CA LEU A 323 17.10 -18.51 -0.11
C LEU A 323 16.82 -19.55 0.99
N PRO A 324 17.72 -19.73 1.95
CA PRO A 324 17.41 -20.50 3.16
C PRO A 324 16.18 -19.91 3.86
N ASP A 325 15.21 -20.72 4.24
CA ASP A 325 13.95 -20.28 4.88
C ASP A 325 13.18 -19.14 4.13
N GLY A 326 13.54 -18.88 2.86
CA GLY A 326 13.00 -17.76 2.08
C GLY A 326 11.51 -17.86 1.83
N LYS A 327 10.92 -19.07 1.77
CA LYS A 327 9.47 -19.27 1.70
C LYS A 327 8.75 -18.82 2.97
N GLU A 328 9.37 -19.05 4.13
CA GLU A 328 8.84 -18.60 5.41
C GLU A 328 8.86 -17.07 5.48
N PHE A 329 9.98 -16.45 5.10
CA PHE A 329 10.08 -14.99 5.00
C PHE A 329 9.05 -14.40 4.02
N TYR A 330 8.92 -14.97 2.83
CA TYR A 330 7.91 -14.52 1.87
C TYR A 330 6.47 -14.65 2.41
N SER A 331 6.17 -15.68 3.20
CA SER A 331 4.86 -15.80 3.85
C SER A 331 4.61 -14.68 4.86
N ILE A 332 5.65 -14.17 5.53
CA ILE A 332 5.57 -13.00 6.40
C ILE A 332 5.26 -11.75 5.57
N LEU A 333 5.98 -11.52 4.46
CA LEU A 333 5.70 -10.40 3.55
C LEU A 333 4.28 -10.43 3.03
N VAL A 334 3.80 -11.58 2.54
CA VAL A 334 2.43 -11.73 2.04
C VAL A 334 1.40 -11.38 3.10
N LYS A 335 1.58 -11.83 4.34
CA LYS A 335 0.67 -11.50 5.44
C LYS A 335 0.68 -10.00 5.76
N ASN A 336 1.87 -9.39 5.77
CA ASN A 336 2.03 -7.95 5.98
C ASN A 336 1.29 -7.14 4.91
N GLU A 337 1.60 -7.42 3.64
CA GLU A 337 1.09 -6.65 2.51
C GLU A 337 -0.41 -6.86 2.25
N THR A 338 -0.95 -8.01 2.62
CA THR A 338 -2.36 -8.31 2.34
C THR A 338 -3.30 -8.07 3.52
N GLY A 339 -2.80 -8.08 4.77
CA GLY A 339 -3.65 -7.96 5.97
C GLY A 339 -4.62 -9.13 6.14
N THR A 340 -4.31 -10.31 5.57
CA THR A 340 -5.13 -11.53 5.68
C THR A 340 -4.39 -12.62 6.45
N ASP A 341 -5.15 -13.51 7.10
CA ASP A 341 -4.61 -14.69 7.81
C ASP A 341 -4.48 -15.92 6.91
N MET A 342 -4.73 -15.79 5.58
CA MET A 342 -4.53 -16.90 4.64
C MET A 342 -3.05 -17.29 4.55
N THR A 343 -2.78 -18.59 4.50
CA THR A 343 -1.47 -19.08 4.05
C THR A 343 -1.25 -18.73 2.57
N VAL A 344 0.00 -18.76 2.09
CA VAL A 344 0.30 -18.47 0.67
C VAL A 344 -0.43 -19.44 -0.26
N GLU A 345 -0.59 -20.71 0.13
CA GLU A 345 -1.34 -21.69 -0.64
C GLU A 345 -2.85 -21.40 -0.67
N GLU A 346 -3.42 -20.97 0.46
CA GLU A 346 -4.84 -20.56 0.53
C GLU A 346 -5.07 -19.29 -0.27
N LEU A 347 -4.18 -18.30 -0.17
CA LEU A 347 -4.22 -17.09 -0.96
C LEU A 347 -4.13 -17.39 -2.46
N LYS A 348 -3.19 -18.24 -2.87
CA LYS A 348 -3.08 -18.69 -4.25
C LYS A 348 -4.37 -19.30 -4.75
N ALA A 349 -4.97 -20.22 -3.99
CA ALA A 349 -6.23 -20.86 -4.36
C ALA A 349 -7.39 -19.86 -4.44
N PHE A 350 -7.41 -18.88 -3.53
CA PHE A 350 -8.40 -17.79 -3.54
C PHE A 350 -8.27 -16.93 -4.81
N ILE A 351 -7.06 -16.47 -5.15
CA ILE A 351 -6.82 -15.67 -6.36
C ILE A 351 -7.08 -16.45 -7.63
N GLU A 352 -6.74 -17.74 -7.69
CA GLU A 352 -7.11 -18.62 -8.82
C GLU A 352 -8.65 -18.72 -8.97
N GLU A 353 -9.40 -18.79 -7.86
CA GLU A 353 -10.86 -18.78 -7.89
C GLU A 353 -11.40 -17.43 -8.40
N GLN A 354 -10.90 -16.29 -7.88
CA GLN A 354 -11.35 -14.96 -8.32
C GLN A 354 -11.00 -14.72 -9.80
N SER A 355 -9.82 -15.12 -10.24
CA SER A 355 -9.42 -15.07 -11.65
C SER A 355 -10.38 -15.90 -12.55
N ASN A 356 -10.74 -17.12 -12.13
CA ASN A 356 -11.70 -17.94 -12.85
C ASN A 356 -13.11 -17.31 -12.88
N LYS A 357 -13.59 -16.72 -11.78
CA LYS A 357 -14.88 -15.96 -11.75
C LYS A 357 -14.83 -14.79 -12.73
N THR A 358 -13.74 -14.04 -12.74
CA THR A 358 -13.51 -12.90 -13.64
C THR A 358 -13.48 -13.32 -15.10
N LEU A 359 -12.74 -14.39 -15.45
CA LEU A 359 -12.72 -14.94 -16.80
C LEU A 359 -14.10 -15.41 -17.27
N GLN A 360 -14.91 -16.02 -16.38
CA GLN A 360 -16.28 -16.37 -16.70
C GLN A 360 -17.16 -15.13 -16.93
N SER A 361 -16.92 -14.04 -16.19
CA SER A 361 -17.60 -12.76 -16.41
C SER A 361 -17.22 -12.15 -17.76
N ILE A 362 -15.94 -12.11 -18.10
CA ILE A 362 -15.46 -11.66 -19.43
C ILE A 362 -16.15 -12.46 -20.55
N ARG A 363 -16.20 -13.79 -20.43
CA ARG A 363 -16.89 -14.65 -21.42
C ARG A 363 -18.38 -14.35 -21.54
N ARG A 364 -19.07 -14.02 -20.46
CA ARG A 364 -20.49 -13.60 -20.50
C ARG A 364 -20.63 -12.25 -21.20
N MET A 365 -19.77 -11.29 -20.84
CA MET A 365 -19.77 -9.95 -21.46
C MET A 365 -19.41 -9.99 -22.95
N ALA A 366 -18.53 -10.90 -23.36
CA ALA A 366 -18.23 -11.14 -24.77
C ALA A 366 -19.46 -11.53 -25.60
N VAL A 367 -20.46 -12.17 -24.98
CA VAL A 367 -21.71 -12.56 -25.64
C VAL A 367 -22.76 -11.45 -25.55
N SER A 368 -22.87 -10.77 -24.40
CA SER A 368 -23.88 -9.73 -24.18
C SER A 368 -23.50 -8.38 -24.80
N ASN A 369 -22.20 -8.04 -24.81
CA ASN A 369 -21.64 -6.76 -25.22
C ASN A 369 -20.48 -6.95 -26.24
N PRO A 370 -20.71 -7.60 -27.39
CA PRO A 370 -19.61 -7.93 -28.33
C PRO A 370 -18.93 -6.69 -28.90
N ASP A 371 -19.68 -5.59 -29.12
CA ASP A 371 -19.12 -4.34 -29.66
C ASP A 371 -18.19 -3.66 -28.65
N ALA A 372 -18.49 -3.77 -27.35
CA ALA A 372 -17.63 -3.23 -26.31
C ALA A 372 -16.33 -4.05 -26.15
N LEU A 373 -16.41 -5.36 -26.30
CA LEU A 373 -15.22 -6.22 -26.33
C LEU A 373 -14.34 -5.95 -27.55
N GLU A 374 -14.95 -5.77 -28.75
CA GLU A 374 -14.21 -5.41 -29.95
C GLU A 374 -13.49 -4.06 -29.77
N ALA A 375 -14.19 -3.06 -29.19
CA ALA A 375 -13.61 -1.76 -28.92
C ALA A 375 -12.44 -1.83 -27.91
N TYR A 376 -12.54 -2.70 -26.90
CA TYR A 376 -11.45 -2.94 -25.95
C TYR A 376 -10.21 -3.54 -26.64
N TYR A 377 -10.40 -4.54 -27.50
CA TYR A 377 -9.29 -5.14 -28.26
C TYR A 377 -8.71 -4.23 -29.33
N ASP A 378 -9.45 -3.22 -29.80
CA ASP A 378 -8.91 -2.19 -30.69
C ASP A 378 -7.88 -1.26 -30.02
N GLY A 379 -7.68 -1.39 -28.70
CA GLY A 379 -6.65 -0.71 -27.93
C GLY A 379 -6.84 0.81 -27.82
N LYS A 380 -8.06 1.31 -28.03
CA LYS A 380 -8.36 2.73 -27.85
C LYS A 380 -9.00 2.96 -26.50
N ASP A 381 -8.28 3.66 -25.64
CA ASP A 381 -8.84 4.16 -24.40
C ASP A 381 -9.99 5.15 -24.74
N PRO A 382 -11.23 4.90 -24.31
CA PRO A 382 -12.35 5.75 -24.68
C PRO A 382 -12.25 7.14 -24.03
N SER A 383 -12.60 8.16 -24.84
CA SER A 383 -12.73 9.52 -24.35
C SER A 383 -13.82 9.61 -23.28
N THR A 384 -13.48 10.16 -22.12
CA THR A 384 -14.41 10.42 -21.03
C THR A 384 -15.10 11.79 -21.16
N GLY A 385 -14.54 12.68 -21.98
CA GLY A 385 -15.04 14.03 -22.24
C GLY A 385 -14.62 15.06 -21.21
N TYR A 386 -13.88 14.68 -20.15
CA TYR A 386 -13.36 15.63 -19.17
C TYR A 386 -12.15 16.40 -19.70
N THR A 387 -11.99 17.63 -19.22
CA THR A 387 -10.91 18.53 -19.63
C THR A 387 -9.93 18.86 -18.50
N SER A 388 -10.23 18.44 -17.27
CA SER A 388 -9.38 18.61 -16.10
C SER A 388 -9.65 17.55 -15.02
N TYR A 389 -8.63 17.26 -14.22
CA TYR A 389 -8.75 16.39 -13.03
C TYR A 389 -9.86 16.86 -12.07
N ARG A 390 -10.02 18.19 -11.93
CA ARG A 390 -11.05 18.77 -11.08
C ARG A 390 -12.46 18.47 -11.59
N GLU A 391 -12.70 18.52 -12.89
CA GLU A 391 -14.00 18.15 -13.46
C GLU A 391 -14.35 16.68 -13.18
N ILE A 392 -13.37 15.77 -13.22
CA ILE A 392 -13.58 14.36 -12.85
C ILE A 392 -14.02 14.26 -11.40
N LEU A 393 -13.24 14.84 -10.48
CA LEU A 393 -13.52 14.76 -9.04
C LEU A 393 -14.83 15.43 -8.65
N ASP A 394 -15.13 16.63 -9.17
CA ASP A 394 -16.37 17.35 -8.89
C ASP A 394 -17.60 16.59 -9.42
N ASP A 395 -17.50 15.94 -10.58
CA ASP A 395 -18.57 15.12 -11.14
C ASP A 395 -18.83 13.88 -10.29
N ILE A 396 -17.77 13.13 -9.93
CA ILE A 396 -17.88 11.96 -9.03
C ILE A 396 -18.51 12.38 -7.69
N ALA A 397 -17.98 13.44 -7.05
CA ALA A 397 -18.49 13.94 -5.77
C ALA A 397 -19.99 14.31 -5.84
N SER A 398 -20.46 14.83 -6.98
CA SER A 398 -21.87 15.16 -7.18
C SER A 398 -22.79 13.94 -7.29
N LYS A 399 -22.25 12.77 -7.67
CA LYS A 399 -23.02 11.56 -8.00
C LYS A 399 -22.90 10.46 -6.93
N MET A 400 -21.78 10.39 -6.21
CA MET A 400 -21.44 9.28 -5.34
C MET A 400 -22.30 9.15 -4.06
N GLY A 401 -22.95 10.22 -3.62
CA GLY A 401 -23.71 10.24 -2.35
C GLY A 401 -24.93 9.30 -2.29
N LYS A 402 -25.28 8.64 -3.39
CA LYS A 402 -26.30 7.58 -3.42
C LYS A 402 -25.74 6.19 -3.08
N ASP A 403 -24.43 6.06 -3.10
CA ASP A 403 -23.71 4.80 -2.89
C ASP A 403 -22.77 4.85 -1.67
N PHE A 404 -22.20 6.03 -1.37
CA PHE A 404 -21.21 6.22 -0.31
C PHE A 404 -21.71 7.14 0.80
N PRO A 405 -21.31 6.92 2.07
CA PRO A 405 -21.66 7.79 3.21
C PRO A 405 -21.26 9.25 3.01
N ASP A 406 -22.02 10.15 3.62
CA ASP A 406 -21.73 11.60 3.55
C ASP A 406 -20.57 11.98 4.48
N VAL A 407 -19.46 12.43 3.93
CA VAL A 407 -18.34 12.99 4.69
C VAL A 407 -18.36 14.52 4.74
N GLY A 408 -19.33 15.16 4.11
CA GLY A 408 -19.39 16.61 3.92
C GLY A 408 -18.53 17.06 2.74
N LYS A 409 -18.29 18.39 2.68
CA LYS A 409 -17.44 18.95 1.62
C LYS A 409 -15.97 18.71 1.95
N ILE A 410 -15.24 18.16 1.00
CA ILE A 410 -13.79 18.03 1.03
C ILE A 410 -13.20 19.17 0.18
N ASP A 411 -12.36 19.99 0.80
CA ASP A 411 -11.55 20.97 0.08
C ASP A 411 -10.21 20.34 -0.30
N TYR A 412 -9.80 20.51 -1.56
CA TYR A 412 -8.58 19.87 -2.09
C TYR A 412 -7.92 20.73 -3.17
N ASN A 413 -6.61 20.53 -3.32
CA ASN A 413 -5.79 21.05 -4.40
C ASN A 413 -5.34 19.90 -5.32
N ILE A 414 -5.05 20.25 -6.57
CA ILE A 414 -4.37 19.38 -7.52
C ILE A 414 -3.06 20.08 -7.83
N VAL A 415 -1.95 19.37 -7.61
CA VAL A 415 -0.60 19.89 -7.69
C VAL A 415 0.24 18.95 -8.57
N ASP A 416 1.10 19.50 -9.40
CA ASP A 416 1.99 18.68 -10.22
C ASP A 416 3.01 17.92 -9.35
N ILE A 417 3.31 16.68 -9.72
CA ILE A 417 4.44 15.94 -9.18
C ILE A 417 5.73 16.66 -9.57
N ASN A 418 6.70 16.70 -8.67
CA ASN A 418 8.02 17.26 -8.97
C ASN A 418 8.61 16.64 -10.25
N GLU A 419 9.20 17.46 -11.13
CA GLU A 419 9.62 17.05 -12.47
C GLU A 419 10.67 15.91 -12.47
N GLU A 420 11.58 15.89 -11.49
CA GLU A 420 12.57 14.81 -11.36
C GLU A 420 11.93 13.48 -10.98
N ILE A 421 10.90 13.50 -10.15
CA ILE A 421 10.14 12.31 -9.75
C ILE A 421 9.22 11.86 -10.89
N ALA A 422 8.56 12.82 -11.55
CA ALA A 422 7.57 12.55 -12.60
C ALA A 422 8.18 11.88 -13.85
N SER A 423 9.48 12.15 -14.15
CA SER A 423 10.11 11.65 -15.37
C SER A 423 10.43 10.16 -15.32
N ASP A 424 10.74 9.63 -14.15
CA ASP A 424 11.33 8.28 -14.03
C ASP A 424 10.43 7.29 -13.28
N SER A 425 9.42 7.77 -12.51
CA SER A 425 8.61 6.90 -11.65
C SER A 425 7.49 6.13 -12.37
N GLY A 426 7.05 6.58 -13.55
CA GLY A 426 5.85 6.02 -14.20
C GLY A 426 4.53 6.26 -13.43
N VAL A 427 4.57 6.97 -12.29
CA VAL A 427 3.41 7.28 -11.44
C VAL A 427 2.54 8.32 -12.12
N ALA A 428 1.25 8.03 -12.31
CA ALA A 428 0.30 8.95 -12.94
C ALA A 428 -0.27 9.99 -11.97
N ALA A 429 -0.53 9.60 -10.73
CA ALA A 429 -0.98 10.47 -9.63
C ALA A 429 -0.77 9.77 -8.29
N TYR A 430 -0.83 10.53 -7.19
CA TYR A 430 -0.93 10.01 -5.82
C TYR A 430 -1.60 11.01 -4.90
N PHE A 431 -2.13 10.52 -3.78
CA PHE A 431 -2.76 11.32 -2.74
C PHE A 431 -1.83 11.48 -1.54
N ASN A 432 -1.55 12.73 -1.14
CA ASN A 432 -0.81 13.01 0.09
C ASN A 432 -1.74 12.95 1.31
N ILE A 433 -1.40 12.07 2.27
CA ILE A 433 -2.14 11.93 3.53
C ILE A 433 -2.01 13.24 4.32
N PRO A 434 -3.13 13.89 4.72
CA PRO A 434 -3.07 15.12 5.48
C PRO A 434 -2.81 14.86 6.96
N GLN A 435 -2.28 15.85 7.66
CA GLN A 435 -2.17 15.84 9.13
C GLN A 435 -3.56 15.66 9.77
N ILE A 436 -3.65 14.86 10.83
CA ILE A 436 -4.94 14.56 11.49
C ILE A 436 -5.58 15.77 12.18
N ASP A 437 -4.76 16.73 12.60
CA ASP A 437 -5.17 17.97 13.29
C ASP A 437 -4.76 19.24 12.52
N GLY A 438 -4.26 19.06 11.29
CA GLY A 438 -3.85 20.14 10.40
C GLY A 438 -5.03 20.87 9.75
N THR A 439 -4.74 22.06 9.23
CA THR A 439 -5.69 22.88 8.46
C THR A 439 -5.35 22.94 6.98
N ASP A 440 -4.32 22.25 6.55
CA ASP A 440 -3.90 22.21 5.16
C ASP A 440 -4.98 21.60 4.28
N THR A 441 -5.12 22.20 3.10
CA THR A 441 -5.99 21.64 2.08
C THR A 441 -5.38 20.34 1.57
N ARG A 442 -6.21 19.28 1.46
CA ARG A 442 -5.77 17.99 0.90
C ARG A 442 -5.20 18.17 -0.50
N GLU A 443 -4.19 17.38 -0.82
CA GLU A 443 -3.51 17.46 -2.11
C GLU A 443 -3.53 16.12 -2.85
N MET A 444 -3.95 16.18 -4.11
CA MET A 444 -3.69 15.11 -5.08
C MET A 444 -2.56 15.57 -5.99
N ARG A 445 -1.49 14.82 -6.03
CA ARG A 445 -0.36 15.03 -6.94
C ARG A 445 -0.65 14.35 -8.26
N VAL A 446 -0.34 15.01 -9.37
CA VAL A 446 -0.56 14.48 -10.73
C VAL A 446 0.69 14.62 -11.56
N ASN A 447 0.97 13.61 -12.37
CA ASN A 447 2.14 13.66 -13.25
C ASN A 447 1.89 14.66 -14.39
N PRO A 448 2.71 15.71 -14.52
CA PRO A 448 2.56 16.70 -15.58
C PRO A 448 2.79 16.12 -16.99
N ASN A 449 3.41 14.93 -17.08
CA ASN A 449 3.70 14.24 -18.34
C ASN A 449 2.56 13.32 -18.80
N ASN A 450 1.44 13.22 -18.07
CA ASN A 450 0.28 12.46 -18.50
C ASN A 450 -0.23 12.93 -19.86
N GLU A 451 -0.52 12.01 -20.80
CA GLU A 451 -0.92 12.31 -22.18
C GLU A 451 -2.31 12.96 -22.34
N GLY A 452 -2.87 13.52 -21.27
CA GLY A 452 -4.17 14.19 -21.23
C GLY A 452 -5.11 13.58 -20.21
N VAL A 453 -6.23 14.29 -19.94
CA VAL A 453 -7.19 13.92 -18.87
C VAL A 453 -8.39 13.14 -19.42
N ASP A 454 -8.52 13.06 -20.74
CA ASP A 454 -9.70 12.55 -21.45
C ASP A 454 -9.60 11.04 -21.74
N THR A 455 -9.13 10.25 -20.78
CA THR A 455 -9.01 8.79 -20.93
C THR A 455 -9.70 8.05 -19.77
N LEU A 456 -10.18 6.83 -20.02
CA LEU A 456 -10.78 5.99 -18.98
C LEU A 456 -9.74 5.56 -17.95
N SER A 457 -8.53 5.25 -18.40
CA SER A 457 -7.40 4.89 -17.54
C SER A 457 -7.11 6.00 -16.53
N LEU A 458 -6.98 7.25 -16.98
CA LEU A 458 -6.72 8.36 -16.09
C LEU A 458 -7.92 8.70 -15.19
N TYR A 459 -9.15 8.52 -15.69
CA TYR A 459 -10.34 8.61 -14.82
C TYR A 459 -10.29 7.60 -13.68
N ASN A 460 -9.89 6.35 -13.97
CA ASN A 460 -9.71 5.30 -12.97
C ASN A 460 -8.68 5.70 -11.91
N THR A 461 -7.50 6.17 -12.33
CA THR A 461 -6.45 6.67 -11.44
C THR A 461 -6.94 7.84 -10.57
N VAL A 462 -7.60 8.83 -11.16
CA VAL A 462 -8.15 9.99 -10.42
C VAL A 462 -9.23 9.57 -9.44
N ALA A 463 -10.04 8.57 -9.77
CA ALA A 463 -11.04 8.03 -8.84
C ALA A 463 -10.39 7.24 -7.70
N HIS A 464 -9.27 6.53 -7.96
CA HIS A 464 -8.47 5.82 -6.98
C HIS A 464 -7.85 6.79 -5.96
N GLU A 465 -7.17 7.85 -6.44
CA GLU A 465 -6.50 8.83 -5.57
C GLU A 465 -7.47 9.79 -4.87
N GLY A 466 -8.55 10.11 -5.54
CA GLY A 466 -9.50 11.14 -5.11
C GLY A 466 -10.80 10.57 -4.55
N PHE A 467 -11.85 10.62 -5.38
CA PHE A 467 -13.20 10.22 -5.03
C PHE A 467 -13.67 9.06 -5.92
N PRO A 468 -14.23 7.99 -5.32
CA PRO A 468 -14.41 7.70 -3.89
C PRO A 468 -13.23 6.96 -3.24
N GLY A 469 -12.01 7.03 -3.81
CA GLY A 469 -10.82 6.36 -3.32
C GLY A 469 -10.14 7.02 -2.12
N HIS A 470 -8.81 7.15 -2.13
CA HIS A 470 -8.01 7.52 -0.95
C HIS A 470 -8.42 8.83 -0.28
N MET A 471 -8.58 9.92 -1.05
CA MET A 471 -8.95 11.21 -0.46
C MET A 471 -10.27 11.14 0.31
N TYR A 472 -11.25 10.39 -0.22
CA TYR A 472 -12.52 10.16 0.46
C TYR A 472 -12.36 9.21 1.66
N GLN A 473 -11.59 8.13 1.52
CA GLN A 473 -11.31 7.16 2.59
C GLN A 473 -10.75 7.86 3.83
N TYR A 474 -9.71 8.68 3.67
CA TYR A 474 -9.12 9.46 4.77
C TYR A 474 -10.05 10.56 5.28
N ALA A 475 -10.87 11.16 4.42
CA ALA A 475 -11.88 12.12 4.89
C ALA A 475 -12.95 11.44 5.75
N TYR A 476 -13.33 10.20 5.44
CA TYR A 476 -14.24 9.41 6.26
C TYR A 476 -13.60 9.06 7.61
N ALA A 477 -12.38 8.51 7.58
CA ALA A 477 -11.65 8.14 8.78
C ALA A 477 -11.49 9.34 9.76
N TYR A 478 -11.02 10.48 9.28
CA TYR A 478 -10.81 11.69 10.10
C TYR A 478 -12.11 12.31 10.62
N LYS A 479 -13.25 12.02 9.99
CA LYS A 479 -14.54 12.50 10.45
C LYS A 479 -15.15 11.62 11.54
N TYR A 480 -14.94 10.32 11.48
CA TYR A 480 -15.70 9.35 12.28
C TYR A 480 -14.87 8.57 13.29
N LEU A 481 -13.55 8.52 13.13
CA LEU A 481 -12.64 7.88 14.08
C LEU A 481 -12.07 8.92 15.05
N GLU A 482 -12.14 8.62 16.35
CA GLU A 482 -11.66 9.53 17.39
C GLU A 482 -10.26 9.13 17.93
N SER A 483 -9.80 7.91 17.66
CA SER A 483 -8.49 7.41 18.13
C SER A 483 -7.33 7.93 17.30
N PRO A 484 -6.45 8.77 17.84
CA PRO A 484 -5.24 9.21 17.12
C PRO A 484 -4.34 8.02 16.76
N TYR A 485 -4.24 7.01 17.62
CA TYR A 485 -3.48 5.80 17.37
C TYR A 485 -3.95 5.08 16.11
N LEU A 486 -5.27 4.86 15.96
CA LEU A 486 -5.82 4.20 14.77
C LEU A 486 -5.70 5.05 13.49
N LEU A 487 -5.63 6.38 13.62
CA LEU A 487 -5.49 7.28 12.48
C LEU A 487 -4.05 7.43 11.98
N THR A 488 -3.05 7.14 12.82
CA THR A 488 -1.64 7.44 12.50
C THR A 488 -0.70 6.25 12.65
N CYS A 489 -1.00 5.31 13.55
CA CYS A 489 -0.10 4.21 13.90
C CYS A 489 -0.56 2.86 13.32
N THR A 490 -1.61 2.84 12.51
CA THR A 490 -2.11 1.62 11.87
C THR A 490 -2.16 1.79 10.36
N ASN A 491 -1.58 0.85 9.65
CA ASN A 491 -1.71 0.74 8.20
C ASN A 491 -1.85 -0.73 7.82
N PHE A 492 -2.83 -1.00 6.97
CA PHE A 492 -3.05 -2.31 6.37
C PHE A 492 -3.18 -2.09 4.86
N SER A 493 -2.04 -2.13 4.17
CA SER A 493 -1.91 -1.80 2.74
C SER A 493 -2.94 -2.55 1.89
N GLY A 494 -3.16 -3.85 2.17
CA GLY A 494 -4.17 -4.65 1.47
C GLY A 494 -5.59 -4.10 1.62
N TYR A 495 -5.94 -3.53 2.77
CA TYR A 495 -7.22 -2.85 2.93
C TYR A 495 -7.22 -1.47 2.24
N THR A 496 -6.19 -0.66 2.46
CA THR A 496 -6.14 0.72 1.98
C THR A 496 -6.14 0.78 0.45
N GLU A 497 -5.25 0.03 -0.18
CA GLU A 497 -5.12 -0.04 -1.64
C GLU A 497 -6.26 -0.83 -2.29
N GLY A 498 -6.61 -1.97 -1.67
CA GLY A 498 -7.73 -2.78 -2.15
C GLY A 498 -9.06 -2.03 -2.15
N TYR A 499 -9.28 -1.15 -1.14
CA TYR A 499 -10.43 -0.24 -1.10
C TYR A 499 -10.38 0.76 -2.27
N ALA A 500 -9.24 1.40 -2.51
CA ALA A 500 -9.13 2.41 -3.56
C ALA A 500 -9.33 1.81 -4.97
N VAL A 501 -8.80 0.61 -5.25
CA VAL A 501 -9.08 -0.14 -6.49
C VAL A 501 -10.57 -0.47 -6.60
N TYR A 502 -11.16 -0.99 -5.52
CA TYR A 502 -12.59 -1.30 -5.50
C TYR A 502 -13.44 -0.05 -5.75
N ALA A 503 -13.12 1.06 -5.06
CA ALA A 503 -13.86 2.31 -5.14
C ALA A 503 -13.74 2.97 -6.54
N SER A 504 -12.57 2.89 -7.18
CA SER A 504 -12.37 3.42 -8.53
C SER A 504 -13.20 2.67 -9.57
N TYR A 505 -13.34 1.34 -9.45
CA TYR A 505 -14.23 0.58 -10.33
C TYR A 505 -15.71 0.86 -10.04
N GLU A 506 -16.09 1.09 -8.79
CA GLU A 506 -17.43 1.55 -8.44
C GLU A 506 -17.74 2.94 -9.05
N ALA A 507 -16.73 3.80 -9.24
CA ALA A 507 -16.91 5.10 -9.85
C ALA A 507 -17.25 5.05 -11.35
N PHE A 508 -16.93 3.97 -12.06
CA PHE A 508 -17.29 3.81 -13.46
C PHE A 508 -18.79 3.97 -13.75
N LYS A 509 -19.64 3.64 -12.79
CA LYS A 509 -21.12 3.84 -12.91
C LYS A 509 -21.54 5.31 -12.95
N TYR A 510 -20.64 6.26 -12.65
CA TYR A 510 -20.89 7.70 -12.72
C TYR A 510 -20.51 8.29 -14.07
N LEU A 511 -19.79 7.55 -14.91
CA LEU A 511 -19.42 8.00 -16.26
C LEU A 511 -20.64 8.00 -17.19
N ASP A 512 -20.77 9.11 -17.91
CA ASP A 512 -21.74 9.27 -18.99
C ASP A 512 -21.03 9.18 -20.35
N GLY A 513 -21.70 8.62 -21.35
CA GLY A 513 -21.22 8.65 -22.75
C GLY A 513 -20.24 7.52 -23.13
N ILE A 514 -19.82 6.69 -22.20
CA ILE A 514 -19.05 5.48 -22.49
C ILE A 514 -19.99 4.38 -23.02
N MET A 515 -19.50 3.56 -23.94
CA MET A 515 -20.24 2.45 -24.52
C MET A 515 -20.70 1.48 -23.43
N ASP A 516 -21.96 1.06 -23.49
CA ASP A 516 -22.53 0.11 -22.52
C ASP A 516 -21.70 -1.16 -22.41
N GLY A 517 -21.29 -1.51 -21.19
CA GLY A 517 -20.48 -2.68 -20.85
C GLY A 517 -18.98 -2.52 -21.09
N TYR A 518 -18.51 -1.38 -21.62
CA TYR A 518 -17.07 -1.16 -21.83
C TYR A 518 -16.31 -1.10 -20.50
N THR A 519 -16.79 -0.32 -19.54
CA THR A 519 -16.18 -0.18 -18.21
C THR A 519 -16.15 -1.49 -17.42
N ASP A 520 -17.21 -2.32 -17.55
CA ASP A 520 -17.24 -3.65 -16.95
C ASP A 520 -16.18 -4.58 -17.56
N ILE A 521 -16.00 -4.50 -18.88
CA ILE A 521 -14.98 -5.26 -19.62
C ILE A 521 -13.59 -4.77 -19.22
N TYR A 522 -13.37 -3.45 -19.18
CA TYR A 522 -12.11 -2.83 -18.78
C TYR A 522 -11.68 -3.30 -17.39
N GLY A 523 -12.50 -3.08 -16.36
CA GLY A 523 -12.18 -3.49 -14.99
C GLY A 523 -12.01 -5.00 -14.82
N ALA A 524 -12.77 -5.81 -15.58
CA ALA A 524 -12.60 -7.26 -15.54
C ALA A 524 -11.28 -7.73 -16.16
N PHE A 525 -10.85 -7.14 -17.26
CA PHE A 525 -9.55 -7.48 -17.85
C PHE A 525 -8.39 -6.97 -17.00
N GLU A 526 -8.49 -5.78 -16.45
CA GLU A 526 -7.49 -5.24 -15.53
C GLU A 526 -7.33 -6.13 -14.31
N ALA A 527 -8.42 -6.47 -13.61
CA ALA A 527 -8.37 -7.39 -12.47
C ALA A 527 -7.82 -8.78 -12.87
N PHE A 528 -8.21 -9.33 -14.03
CA PHE A 528 -7.69 -10.60 -14.52
C PHE A 528 -6.18 -10.56 -14.76
N THR A 529 -5.67 -9.46 -15.31
CA THR A 529 -4.24 -9.24 -15.56
C THR A 529 -3.47 -9.21 -14.24
N TYR A 530 -3.91 -8.43 -13.29
CA TYR A 530 -3.20 -8.31 -12.01
C TYR A 530 -3.34 -9.53 -11.11
N TYR A 531 -4.42 -10.31 -11.21
CA TYR A 531 -4.48 -11.63 -10.58
C TYR A 531 -3.40 -12.57 -11.13
N ALA A 532 -3.10 -12.49 -12.44
CA ALA A 532 -1.99 -13.23 -13.00
C ALA A 532 -0.64 -12.72 -12.46
N MET A 533 -0.47 -11.41 -12.25
CA MET A 533 0.76 -10.87 -11.65
C MET A 533 0.92 -11.33 -10.19
N VAL A 534 -0.14 -11.33 -9.38
CA VAL A 534 -0.12 -11.88 -8.01
C VAL A 534 0.25 -13.37 -8.01
N LEU A 535 -0.31 -14.16 -8.91
CA LEU A 535 0.05 -15.58 -9.05
C LEU A 535 1.49 -15.77 -9.56
N GLY A 536 1.96 -14.88 -10.42
CA GLY A 536 3.34 -14.83 -10.89
C GLY A 536 4.33 -14.52 -9.77
N ASP A 537 4.01 -13.57 -8.91
CA ASP A 537 4.78 -13.20 -7.73
C ASP A 537 4.93 -14.39 -6.76
N ILE A 538 3.82 -15.07 -6.43
CA ILE A 538 3.83 -16.32 -5.67
C ILE A 538 4.70 -17.39 -6.37
N GLY A 539 4.58 -17.50 -7.69
CA GLY A 539 5.39 -18.41 -8.49
C GLY A 539 6.88 -18.14 -8.36
N ILE A 540 7.29 -16.89 -8.43
CA ILE A 540 8.70 -16.46 -8.33
C ILE A 540 9.22 -16.66 -6.91
N HIS A 541 8.55 -16.06 -5.91
CA HIS A 541 9.07 -15.96 -4.56
C HIS A 541 8.76 -17.16 -3.66
N TYR A 542 7.69 -17.90 -3.95
CA TYR A 542 7.29 -19.07 -3.16
C TYR A 542 7.55 -20.40 -3.85
N GLU A 543 7.28 -20.49 -5.17
CA GLU A 543 7.46 -21.73 -5.93
C GLU A 543 8.83 -21.83 -6.62
N GLY A 544 9.58 -20.72 -6.73
CA GLY A 544 10.93 -20.68 -7.29
C GLY A 544 10.97 -20.71 -8.82
N TRP A 545 10.03 -20.02 -9.46
CA TRP A 545 10.01 -19.89 -10.91
C TRP A 545 11.15 -19.02 -11.40
N ASP A 546 11.78 -19.46 -12.48
CA ASP A 546 12.66 -18.64 -13.30
C ASP A 546 11.84 -17.89 -14.36
N VAL A 547 12.50 -17.00 -15.10
CA VAL A 547 11.86 -16.20 -16.16
C VAL A 547 11.19 -17.09 -17.21
N LYS A 548 11.76 -18.24 -17.53
CA LYS A 548 11.18 -19.17 -18.50
C LYS A 548 9.88 -19.76 -18.01
N LYS A 549 9.83 -20.20 -16.76
CA LYS A 549 8.64 -20.78 -16.13
C LYS A 549 7.55 -19.73 -16.00
N PHE A 550 7.91 -18.49 -15.66
CA PHE A 550 6.99 -17.37 -15.60
C PHE A 550 6.41 -17.06 -17.00
N SER A 551 7.23 -17.02 -18.04
CA SER A 551 6.76 -16.81 -19.42
C SER A 551 5.83 -17.95 -19.90
N GLU A 552 6.14 -19.22 -19.56
CA GLU A 552 5.24 -20.36 -19.82
C GLU A 552 3.89 -20.17 -19.10
N PHE A 553 3.90 -19.74 -17.83
CA PHE A 553 2.70 -19.45 -17.06
C PHE A 553 1.85 -18.36 -17.69
N LEU A 554 2.45 -17.22 -18.09
CA LEU A 554 1.72 -16.13 -18.76
C LEU A 554 1.08 -16.61 -20.07
N SER A 555 1.79 -17.42 -20.85
CA SER A 555 1.27 -18.00 -22.08
C SER A 555 0.08 -18.94 -21.83
N ASP A 556 0.15 -19.80 -20.80
CA ASP A 556 -0.93 -20.70 -20.39
C ASP A 556 -2.15 -19.91 -19.87
N TYR A 557 -1.90 -18.76 -19.25
CA TYR A 557 -2.94 -17.84 -18.77
C TYR A 557 -3.63 -17.08 -19.93
N GLY A 558 -3.02 -17.07 -21.11
CA GLY A 558 -3.55 -16.47 -22.32
C GLY A 558 -2.89 -15.15 -22.74
N PHE A 559 -1.86 -14.69 -22.02
CA PHE A 559 -1.08 -13.52 -22.40
C PHE A 559 -0.10 -13.89 -23.51
N GLN A 560 -0.07 -13.06 -24.56
CA GLN A 560 0.91 -13.19 -25.64
C GLN A 560 1.93 -12.06 -25.49
N MET A 561 3.04 -12.37 -24.88
CA MET A 561 4.18 -11.45 -24.72
C MET A 561 5.38 -11.98 -25.50
N ASP A 562 6.21 -11.08 -26.00
CA ASP A 562 7.54 -11.47 -26.46
C ASP A 562 8.48 -11.76 -25.26
N GLU A 563 9.66 -12.29 -25.56
CA GLU A 563 10.62 -12.72 -24.52
C GLU A 563 11.11 -11.50 -23.69
N GLU A 564 11.31 -10.33 -24.32
CA GLU A 564 11.78 -9.11 -23.69
C GLU A 564 10.74 -8.55 -22.72
N SER A 565 9.48 -8.46 -23.15
CA SER A 565 8.36 -8.02 -22.30
C SER A 565 8.13 -8.98 -21.11
N ALA A 566 8.22 -10.29 -21.32
CA ALA A 566 8.07 -11.28 -20.25
C ALA A 566 9.23 -11.21 -19.23
N GLU A 567 10.46 -10.95 -19.70
CA GLU A 567 11.63 -10.76 -18.84
C GLU A 567 11.50 -9.47 -18.01
N ALA A 568 11.03 -8.37 -18.61
CA ALA A 568 10.78 -7.12 -17.90
C ALA A 568 9.73 -7.29 -16.79
N GLN A 569 8.62 -7.98 -17.08
CA GLN A 569 7.60 -8.28 -16.07
C GLN A 569 8.11 -9.20 -14.95
N TYR A 570 8.90 -10.23 -15.30
CA TYR A 570 9.56 -11.08 -14.31
C TYR A 570 10.46 -10.25 -13.39
N LYS A 571 11.27 -9.38 -13.98
CA LYS A 571 12.22 -8.53 -13.27
C LYS A 571 11.50 -7.56 -12.33
N GLN A 572 10.39 -6.97 -12.77
CA GLN A 572 9.57 -6.10 -11.95
C GLN A 572 9.05 -6.83 -10.69
N LEU A 573 8.45 -8.02 -10.86
CA LEU A 573 7.95 -8.81 -9.73
C LEU A 573 9.09 -9.31 -8.84
N TRP A 574 10.20 -9.77 -9.45
CA TRP A 574 11.35 -10.25 -8.72
C TRP A 574 12.01 -9.17 -7.85
N ALA A 575 12.13 -7.94 -8.36
CA ALA A 575 12.76 -6.82 -7.65
C ALA A 575 11.84 -6.17 -6.60
N ASN A 576 10.52 -6.41 -6.69
CA ASN A 576 9.51 -5.80 -5.83
C ASN A 576 8.51 -6.87 -5.35
N PRO A 577 8.89 -7.72 -4.39
CA PRO A 577 8.02 -8.78 -3.88
C PRO A 577 6.71 -8.22 -3.33
N CYS A 578 5.60 -8.87 -3.66
CA CYS A 578 4.25 -8.49 -3.25
C CYS A 578 3.70 -7.17 -3.82
N ILE A 579 4.38 -6.51 -4.77
CA ILE A 579 4.03 -5.17 -5.26
C ILE A 579 2.54 -4.99 -5.64
N PHE A 580 1.90 -5.98 -6.23
CA PHE A 580 0.49 -5.91 -6.63
C PHE A 580 -0.48 -6.56 -5.63
N MET A 581 0.03 -7.14 -4.54
CA MET A 581 -0.81 -7.84 -3.57
C MET A 581 -1.71 -6.90 -2.78
N PRO A 582 -1.27 -5.76 -2.24
CA PRO A 582 -2.16 -4.83 -1.56
C PRO A 582 -3.37 -4.45 -2.42
N TYR A 583 -3.11 -4.12 -3.66
CA TYR A 583 -4.13 -3.66 -4.61
C TYR A 583 -5.14 -4.76 -4.96
N TYR A 584 -4.67 -5.90 -5.46
CA TYR A 584 -5.56 -6.87 -6.10
C TYR A 584 -5.96 -8.06 -5.22
N VAL A 585 -5.20 -8.39 -4.18
CA VAL A 585 -5.71 -9.25 -3.11
C VAL A 585 -6.76 -8.48 -2.30
N GLY A 586 -6.46 -7.23 -1.91
CA GLY A 586 -7.38 -6.38 -1.19
C GLY A 586 -8.68 -6.14 -1.96
N TYR A 587 -8.58 -5.77 -3.25
CA TYR A 587 -9.75 -5.66 -4.14
C TYR A 587 -10.57 -6.95 -4.18
N ALA A 588 -9.91 -8.09 -4.37
CA ALA A 588 -10.58 -9.38 -4.43
C ALA A 588 -11.34 -9.71 -3.15
N MET A 589 -10.75 -9.42 -1.98
CA MET A 589 -11.38 -9.60 -0.67
C MET A 589 -12.62 -8.71 -0.52
N ILE A 590 -12.50 -7.42 -0.80
CA ILE A 590 -13.61 -6.46 -0.68
C ILE A 590 -14.74 -6.80 -1.66
N LYS A 591 -14.37 -7.14 -2.90
CA LYS A 591 -15.35 -7.54 -3.91
C LYS A 591 -16.09 -8.82 -3.52
N ASP A 592 -15.40 -9.83 -2.99
CA ASP A 592 -16.04 -11.08 -2.55
C ASP A 592 -17.02 -10.81 -1.38
N MET A 593 -16.65 -9.97 -0.41
CA MET A 593 -17.52 -9.50 0.67
C MET A 593 -18.76 -8.80 0.12
N ARG A 594 -18.61 -7.90 -0.86
CA ARG A 594 -19.71 -7.21 -1.49
C ARG A 594 -20.63 -8.16 -2.23
N ASP A 595 -20.09 -9.01 -3.10
CA ASP A 595 -20.86 -9.95 -3.90
C ASP A 595 -21.66 -10.92 -2.99
N ALA A 596 -21.06 -11.34 -1.85
CA ALA A 596 -21.73 -12.16 -0.85
C ALA A 596 -22.88 -11.41 -0.16
N ALA A 597 -22.65 -10.16 0.28
CA ALA A 597 -23.67 -9.34 0.93
C ALA A 597 -24.84 -9.02 -0.03
N GLU A 598 -24.57 -8.61 -1.27
CA GLU A 598 -25.61 -8.38 -2.29
C GLU A 598 -26.43 -9.62 -2.59
N LYS A 599 -25.78 -10.77 -2.73
CA LYS A 599 -26.45 -12.04 -2.98
C LYS A 599 -27.36 -12.44 -1.82
N GLU A 600 -26.93 -12.20 -0.59
CA GLU A 600 -27.66 -12.60 0.61
C GLU A 600 -28.84 -11.68 0.92
N LEU A 601 -28.68 -10.37 0.73
CA LEU A 601 -29.70 -9.36 1.01
C LEU A 601 -30.63 -9.11 -0.20
N GLY A 602 -30.17 -9.32 -1.42
CA GLY A 602 -30.96 -9.09 -2.63
C GLY A 602 -31.50 -7.66 -2.70
N ALA A 603 -32.83 -7.51 -2.65
CA ALA A 603 -33.47 -6.18 -2.73
C ALA A 603 -33.28 -5.31 -1.46
N ASP A 604 -32.88 -5.91 -0.36
CA ASP A 604 -32.62 -5.22 0.91
C ASP A 604 -31.17 -4.75 1.04
N PHE A 605 -30.33 -4.97 0.02
CA PHE A 605 -28.95 -4.46 -0.01
C PHE A 605 -28.94 -2.95 -0.15
N ASP A 606 -28.29 -2.27 0.79
CA ASP A 606 -28.08 -0.82 0.79
C ASP A 606 -26.59 -0.53 0.59
N PRO A 607 -26.19 0.03 -0.57
CA PRO A 607 -24.78 0.32 -0.83
C PRO A 607 -24.18 1.34 0.14
N VAL A 608 -24.95 2.32 0.64
CA VAL A 608 -24.45 3.30 1.61
C VAL A 608 -24.12 2.60 2.92
N ALA A 609 -25.00 1.76 3.43
CA ALA A 609 -24.77 1.02 4.67
C ALA A 609 -23.64 -0.03 4.52
N PHE A 610 -23.48 -0.62 3.34
CA PHE A 610 -22.35 -1.52 3.04
C PHE A 610 -21.02 -0.74 3.12
N HIS A 611 -20.93 0.42 2.44
CA HIS A 611 -19.70 1.22 2.46
C HIS A 611 -19.43 1.84 3.84
N GLU A 612 -20.47 2.15 4.63
CA GLU A 612 -20.31 2.53 6.03
C GLU A 612 -19.68 1.41 6.85
N ALA A 613 -20.17 0.17 6.70
CA ALA A 613 -19.60 -0.99 7.39
C ALA A 613 -18.17 -1.29 6.95
N LEU A 614 -17.85 -1.04 5.67
CA LEU A 614 -16.50 -1.22 5.11
C LEU A 614 -15.51 -0.20 5.67
N LEU A 615 -15.91 1.07 5.86
CA LEU A 615 -15.04 2.21 6.18
C LEU A 615 -14.94 2.52 7.67
N LYS A 616 -15.85 2.00 8.51
CA LYS A 616 -16.07 2.50 9.88
C LYS A 616 -14.85 2.38 10.81
N ASP A 617 -13.96 1.42 10.55
CA ASP A 617 -12.81 1.12 11.42
C ASP A 617 -11.48 1.62 10.82
N SER A 618 -11.51 2.46 9.76
CA SER A 618 -10.33 2.89 9.00
C SER A 618 -9.54 1.69 8.43
N ALA A 619 -8.22 1.78 8.38
CA ALA A 619 -7.38 0.65 7.98
C ALA A 619 -7.40 -0.43 9.06
N ALA A 620 -7.87 -1.63 8.72
CA ALA A 620 -7.97 -2.76 9.63
C ALA A 620 -7.70 -4.09 8.91
N PRO A 621 -7.27 -5.15 9.62
CA PRO A 621 -7.13 -6.48 9.05
C PRO A 621 -8.46 -6.98 8.48
N PHE A 622 -8.43 -7.77 7.42
CA PHE A 622 -9.66 -8.26 6.78
C PHE A 622 -10.56 -9.11 7.67
N SER A 623 -10.02 -9.74 8.72
CA SER A 623 -10.83 -10.45 9.73
C SER A 623 -11.76 -9.51 10.52
N ILE A 624 -11.33 -8.27 10.78
CA ILE A 624 -12.16 -7.23 11.41
C ILE A 624 -13.15 -6.66 10.39
N VAL A 625 -12.70 -6.34 9.18
CA VAL A 625 -13.56 -5.83 8.10
C VAL A 625 -14.68 -6.81 7.78
N GLN A 626 -14.40 -8.11 7.67
CA GLN A 626 -15.41 -9.15 7.44
C GLN A 626 -16.47 -9.17 8.54
N LYS A 627 -16.05 -9.06 9.80
CA LYS A 627 -17.00 -8.99 10.93
C LYS A 627 -17.97 -7.82 10.81
N ASN A 628 -17.50 -6.66 10.39
CA ASN A 628 -18.34 -5.49 10.17
C ASN A 628 -19.39 -5.72 9.07
N ILE A 629 -18.99 -6.37 7.98
CA ILE A 629 -19.91 -6.72 6.88
C ILE A 629 -20.93 -7.75 7.34
N ASP A 630 -20.52 -8.75 8.13
CA ASP A 630 -21.43 -9.76 8.70
C ASP A 630 -22.46 -9.11 9.64
N GLU A 631 -22.05 -8.15 10.48
CA GLU A 631 -22.95 -7.37 11.33
C GLU A 631 -23.94 -6.53 10.50
N TYR A 632 -23.49 -5.88 9.43
CA TYR A 632 -24.36 -5.18 8.49
C TYR A 632 -25.41 -6.12 7.90
N VAL A 633 -24.99 -7.26 7.34
CA VAL A 633 -25.90 -8.25 6.75
C VAL A 633 -26.91 -8.77 7.78
N ALA A 634 -26.47 -9.06 9.01
CA ALA A 634 -27.34 -9.52 10.08
C ALA A 634 -28.36 -8.44 10.51
N SER A 635 -27.98 -7.16 10.48
CA SER A 635 -28.86 -6.04 10.84
C SER A 635 -29.91 -5.74 9.77
N ALA A 636 -29.54 -5.84 8.50
CA ALA A 636 -30.42 -5.58 7.36
C ALA A 636 -31.55 -6.64 7.20
N LYS A 637 -31.37 -7.83 7.77
CA LYS A 637 -32.38 -8.90 7.76
C LYS A 637 -33.48 -8.77 8.84
N LYS A 638 -33.34 -7.83 9.78
CA LYS A 638 -34.31 -7.61 10.86
C LYS A 638 -35.41 -6.66 10.46
#